data_48d734b405539f5164f16912cfc4ca53
#
_entry.id   48d734b405539f5164f16912cfc4ca53
#
_cell.length_a   1.000
_cell.length_b   1.000
_cell.length_c   1.000
_cell.angle_alpha   90.00
_cell.angle_beta   90.00
_cell.angle_gamma   90.00
#
_symmetry.space_group_name_H-M   'P 1'
#
loop_
_entity.id
_entity.type
_entity.pdbx_description
1 polymer ?
#
loop_
_entity_poly.entity_id
_entity_poly.type
_entity_poly.pdbx_seq_one_letter_code
_entity_poly.pdbx_strand_id
1 'polypeptide(L)'
;MPRKAIDSRIPALIRNGVQEKKRSFFVVVGDRAKDVIVHLHYIMSSVDVKQNKSVLWAYKKDLLGFTSHRKKRETKIKKEVKRGIREPNQEDPFELFITLNQIRYVYYKETEKILGNTYGMCILQDFEAMTPNLLARTVETVEGGGVVLLLLKSMNSLKQLYTLSMDIHSRYRTEAHDDVVARFNERFILSLGSCDSCLVVDDELNVLPISGGKNVKPLPPPESTDATKSGSQKELKEIKESLAESQPVGSLISLSRTVDQAKALLTFVDAIAEKTLRNTVALTAARGRGKSAALGVAIAAAVAHGYSNIFITSPNPENLKTLFEFVFKGFDALGYLDHVDYTILQSTNPDFNKAIVRVNIHRQHRQTIQYIQPQDAHVLGQAELLVIDEAAAIPLPLVRKLMGPYLVFMASTINGYEGTGRSLSLKLIQQLREQSRGGLKANGEEDIDVADRSTGKAAKGADKSLGGRSLREITLSEPIRYAPGDPVEKWLNKVLCLDATLPKSKINTQGCPHPSKCELLQVNRDTLFSFHPVSEKFLQQMMALYVASHYKNTPNDLQLMSDAPAHQLYVLVPPIDEGAAKLPEPLCVIQVALEGRISRQSVLNSLSRGQRAGGDLIPWLVSQQYQDEDFAGLSGARVVRIATNPEYVNMGYGSRALELLIDFYEGRFTSLSEDLSDPQDEMVRVTDAELNESNLLDDNVHVRDIRSMPPLFSKLSERRPDALDYVGVSYGLTPSLHKFWKRSSFVPVYLRQTPNELTGEHSCVMLRGLSTGSSDISWLGAFARDYHKRFLALLSYQFREFPSVLSLSICESAGAGEKLDSSIAPPALRKTDLDAAFSPFDLKRLDSYSNNLLDYHVILDMVPTIAEYYFSGRLGGRVNLSGVQQSVLIAIGLQRKKLEDLEKELSLPPSQLLAMFLKIMRKMSTYFRALVEGAVADTLPSEQVPVAQETADAHEEVADERFQPLDAGLEDELREGGEQVNDELREKQKALIDALPLDK
;
A
#
# COMPACT_ATOMS: atom_id res chain seq x y z
N MET A 1 1.96 56.50 16.34
CA MET A 1 1.06 56.10 15.27
C MET A 1 -0.19 55.47 15.91
N PRO A 2 -1.43 55.77 15.50
CA PRO A 2 -2.61 55.12 16.06
C PRO A 2 -2.50 53.62 15.81
N ARG A 3 -2.74 52.79 16.85
CA ARG A 3 -2.75 51.35 16.74
C ARG A 3 -3.85 50.97 15.76
N LYS A 4 -3.49 50.37 14.61
CA LYS A 4 -4.46 49.85 13.65
C LYS A 4 -5.33 48.80 14.34
N ALA A 5 -6.64 48.93 14.25
CA ALA A 5 -7.56 47.95 14.81
C ALA A 5 -7.41 46.65 14.01
N ILE A 6 -7.26 45.52 14.71
CA ILE A 6 -7.24 44.19 14.11
C ILE A 6 -8.62 43.92 13.51
N ASP A 7 -8.67 43.30 12.33
CA ASP A 7 -9.93 42.92 11.71
C ASP A 7 -10.77 42.05 12.65
N SER A 8 -12.01 42.46 12.88
CA SER A 8 -12.93 41.82 13.84
C SER A 8 -13.23 40.35 13.54
N ARG A 9 -13.04 39.93 12.28
CA ARG A 9 -13.25 38.54 11.83
C ARG A 9 -12.21 37.58 12.44
N ILE A 10 -10.99 38.02 12.70
CA ILE A 10 -9.92 37.19 13.25
C ILE A 10 -10.24 36.75 14.68
N PRO A 11 -10.49 37.66 15.65
CA PRO A 11 -10.88 37.23 16.99
C PRO A 11 -12.23 36.51 17.00
N ALA A 12 -13.18 36.86 16.10
CA ALA A 12 -14.44 36.15 15.99
C ALA A 12 -14.23 34.67 15.58
N LEU A 13 -13.39 34.40 14.57
CA LEU A 13 -13.11 33.02 14.14
C LEU A 13 -12.47 32.19 15.26
N ILE A 14 -11.49 32.72 15.96
CA ILE A 14 -10.82 32.01 17.06
C ILE A 14 -11.79 31.77 18.23
N ARG A 15 -12.61 32.76 18.60
CA ARG A 15 -13.63 32.60 19.68
C ARG A 15 -14.66 31.54 19.33
N ASN A 16 -15.20 31.58 18.10
CA ASN A 16 -16.14 30.59 17.62
C ASN A 16 -15.51 29.18 17.64
N GLY A 17 -14.26 29.05 17.19
CA GLY A 17 -13.52 27.79 17.20
C GLY A 17 -13.36 27.23 18.62
N VAL A 18 -13.01 28.05 19.60
CA VAL A 18 -12.92 27.63 21.00
C VAL A 18 -14.30 27.23 21.58
N GLN A 19 -15.34 28.02 21.29
CA GLN A 19 -16.72 27.75 21.76
C GLN A 19 -17.27 26.43 21.20
N GLU A 20 -17.09 26.19 19.91
CA GLU A 20 -17.58 24.99 19.23
C GLU A 20 -16.61 23.81 19.30
N LYS A 21 -15.41 23.98 19.87
CA LYS A 21 -14.31 23.01 19.85
C LYS A 21 -13.91 22.57 18.42
N LYS A 22 -13.90 23.51 17.51
CA LYS A 22 -13.46 23.37 16.12
C LYS A 22 -12.15 24.10 15.91
N ARG A 23 -11.38 23.68 14.90
CA ARG A 23 -10.09 24.29 14.59
C ARG A 23 -10.25 25.53 13.71
N SER A 24 -9.32 26.48 13.84
CA SER A 24 -9.19 27.65 12.97
C SER A 24 -7.93 27.55 12.12
N PHE A 25 -8.02 27.92 10.86
CA PHE A 25 -6.90 27.86 9.92
C PHE A 25 -6.56 29.26 9.41
N PHE A 26 -5.30 29.63 9.52
CA PHE A 26 -4.80 30.92 9.04
C PHE A 26 -3.65 30.68 8.03
N VAL A 27 -3.72 31.35 6.91
CA VAL A 27 -2.62 31.45 5.96
C VAL A 27 -2.09 32.89 6.03
N VAL A 28 -0.82 33.03 6.41
CA VAL A 28 -0.18 34.33 6.64
C VAL A 28 0.78 34.62 5.51
N VAL A 29 0.55 35.70 4.78
CA VAL A 29 1.38 36.16 3.65
C VAL A 29 2.20 37.38 4.07
N GLY A 30 3.50 37.24 4.09
CA GLY A 30 4.38 38.37 4.40
C GLY A 30 5.60 37.99 5.24
N ASP A 31 6.52 38.93 5.38
CA ASP A 31 7.81 38.69 6.04
C ASP A 31 7.77 38.93 7.56
N ARG A 32 6.71 39.61 8.07
CA ARG A 32 6.50 39.87 9.53
C ARG A 32 5.69 38.79 10.23
N ALA A 33 5.68 37.58 9.73
CA ALA A 33 4.90 36.47 10.28
C ALA A 33 5.14 36.22 11.80
N LYS A 34 6.30 36.62 12.36
CA LYS A 34 6.57 36.53 13.78
C LYS A 34 5.55 37.30 14.65
N ASP A 35 5.26 38.53 14.25
CA ASP A 35 4.38 39.41 14.99
C ASP A 35 2.95 38.87 14.91
N VAL A 36 2.57 38.36 13.75
CA VAL A 36 1.26 37.72 13.53
C VAL A 36 1.09 36.46 14.40
N ILE A 37 2.11 35.60 14.50
CA ILE A 37 2.11 34.42 15.38
C ILE A 37 1.81 34.80 16.83
N VAL A 38 2.53 35.81 17.33
CA VAL A 38 2.35 36.28 18.71
C VAL A 38 0.94 36.83 18.95
N HIS A 39 0.42 37.63 18.01
CA HIS A 39 -0.92 38.19 18.11
C HIS A 39 -2.00 37.10 18.09
N LEU A 40 -1.94 36.16 17.18
CA LEU A 40 -2.92 35.06 17.09
C LEU A 40 -2.84 34.15 18.31
N HIS A 41 -1.65 33.87 18.82
CA HIS A 41 -1.49 33.11 20.05
C HIS A 41 -2.06 33.86 21.26
N TYR A 42 -1.82 35.17 21.36
CA TYR A 42 -2.39 36.00 22.41
C TYR A 42 -3.92 35.99 22.38
N ILE A 43 -4.54 36.16 21.22
CA ILE A 43 -6.00 36.06 21.06
C ILE A 43 -6.50 34.67 21.49
N MET A 44 -5.88 33.59 21.03
CA MET A 44 -6.25 32.23 21.43
C MET A 44 -6.16 32.05 22.96
N SER A 45 -5.08 32.48 23.58
CA SER A 45 -4.84 32.37 25.03
C SER A 45 -5.76 33.24 25.85
N SER A 46 -6.20 34.39 25.33
CA SER A 46 -7.16 35.27 26.00
C SER A 46 -8.58 34.70 26.06
N VAL A 47 -8.93 33.86 25.11
CA VAL A 47 -10.25 33.22 25.03
C VAL A 47 -10.31 31.95 25.89
N ASP A 48 -9.24 31.16 25.90
CA ASP A 48 -9.15 29.90 26.64
C ASP A 48 -8.11 30.01 27.77
N VAL A 49 -8.51 30.63 28.86
CA VAL A 49 -7.64 30.91 30.03
C VAL A 49 -7.23 29.63 30.80
N LYS A 50 -7.91 28.50 30.57
CA LYS A 50 -7.77 27.30 31.40
C LYS A 50 -6.59 26.38 31.07
N GLN A 51 -5.91 26.53 29.91
CA GLN A 51 -4.84 25.63 29.54
C GLN A 51 -3.71 26.33 28.78
N ASN A 52 -2.48 26.20 29.29
CA ASN A 52 -1.27 26.49 28.53
C ASN A 52 -1.13 25.47 27.37
N LYS A 53 -1.67 25.82 26.22
CA LYS A 53 -1.67 24.94 25.03
C LYS A 53 -0.26 24.84 24.45
N SER A 54 0.20 23.62 24.21
CA SER A 54 1.49 23.38 23.55
C SER A 54 1.47 23.81 22.08
N VAL A 55 2.61 24.28 21.59
CA VAL A 55 2.79 24.75 20.21
C VAL A 55 3.69 23.78 19.46
N LEU A 56 3.26 23.35 18.27
CA LEU A 56 4.09 22.66 17.30
C LEU A 56 4.62 23.65 16.28
N TRP A 57 5.94 23.66 16.06
CA TRP A 57 6.56 24.46 15.00
C TRP A 57 7.36 23.58 14.07
N ALA A 58 6.84 23.38 12.85
CA ALA A 58 7.45 22.58 11.82
C ALA A 58 8.13 23.45 10.75
N TYR A 59 9.37 23.12 10.38
CA TYR A 59 10.19 23.90 9.47
C TYR A 59 11.19 23.03 8.70
N LYS A 60 11.78 23.60 7.61
CA LYS A 60 12.71 22.89 6.73
C LYS A 60 14.12 22.83 7.29
N LYS A 61 14.76 24.00 7.49
CA LYS A 61 16.17 24.10 7.87
C LYS A 61 16.43 25.18 8.91
N ASP A 62 16.00 26.41 8.63
CA ASP A 62 16.25 27.57 9.46
C ASP A 62 14.96 28.06 10.10
N LEU A 63 15.00 28.24 11.40
CA LEU A 63 13.83 28.68 12.16
C LEU A 63 13.68 30.20 12.05
N LEU A 64 12.49 30.68 11.71
CA LEU A 64 12.16 32.08 11.57
C LEU A 64 12.55 32.88 12.83
N GLY A 65 13.40 33.86 12.67
CA GLY A 65 13.85 34.75 13.79
C GLY A 65 14.94 34.17 14.67
N PHE A 66 15.50 32.99 14.33
CA PHE A 66 16.59 32.39 15.11
C PHE A 66 17.85 32.25 14.28
N THR A 67 18.94 32.84 14.81
CA THR A 67 20.31 32.50 14.39
C THR A 67 20.80 31.34 15.27
N SER A 68 21.87 30.66 14.86
CA SER A 68 22.47 29.56 15.64
C SER A 68 22.91 29.99 17.04
N HIS A 69 23.38 31.24 17.17
CA HIS A 69 23.72 31.84 18.45
C HIS A 69 22.48 32.09 19.32
N ARG A 70 21.36 32.45 18.71
CA ARG A 70 20.12 32.76 19.40
C ARG A 70 19.47 31.50 20.02
N LYS A 71 19.57 30.35 19.38
CA LYS A 71 19.14 29.06 19.96
C LYS A 71 19.88 28.73 21.25
N LYS A 72 21.20 28.90 21.28
CA LYS A 72 22.00 28.71 22.50
C LYS A 72 21.60 29.70 23.58
N ARG A 73 21.36 30.95 23.20
CA ARG A 73 20.92 32.01 24.10
C ARG A 73 19.53 31.75 24.67
N GLU A 74 18.58 31.31 23.83
CA GLU A 74 17.25 30.90 24.26
C GLU A 74 17.27 29.77 25.29
N THR A 75 18.01 28.71 25.05
CA THR A 75 18.15 27.61 26.01
C THR A 75 18.73 28.09 27.34
N LYS A 76 19.66 29.05 27.30
CA LYS A 76 20.23 29.67 28.48
C LYS A 76 19.21 30.55 29.20
N ILE A 77 18.47 31.39 28.48
CA ILE A 77 17.41 32.25 29.01
C ILE A 77 16.30 31.41 29.66
N LYS A 78 15.81 30.37 28.98
CA LYS A 78 14.82 29.44 29.57
C LYS A 78 15.31 28.80 30.88
N LYS A 79 16.58 28.43 30.95
CA LYS A 79 17.18 27.89 32.18
C LYS A 79 17.29 28.96 33.28
N GLU A 80 17.64 30.18 32.93
CA GLU A 80 17.78 31.30 33.86
C GLU A 80 16.43 31.76 34.39
N VAL A 81 15.40 31.88 33.54
CA VAL A 81 14.00 32.16 33.90
C VAL A 81 13.44 31.08 34.81
N LYS A 82 13.62 29.80 34.46
CA LYS A 82 13.17 28.67 35.28
C LYS A 82 13.85 28.59 36.65
N ARG A 83 15.04 29.16 36.79
CA ARG A 83 15.80 29.27 38.06
C ARG A 83 15.46 30.54 38.84
N GLY A 84 14.60 31.42 38.29
CA GLY A 84 14.27 32.69 38.92
C GLY A 84 15.40 33.75 38.91
N ILE A 85 16.46 33.51 38.12
CA ILE A 85 17.64 34.39 38.05
C ILE A 85 17.40 35.58 37.11
N ARG A 86 16.45 35.44 36.17
CA ARG A 86 16.14 36.45 35.15
C ARG A 86 14.65 36.54 34.92
N GLU A 87 14.09 37.75 34.87
CA GLU A 87 12.75 38.00 34.41
C GLU A 87 12.73 38.00 32.86
N PRO A 88 11.61 37.52 32.21
CA PRO A 88 11.44 37.59 30.76
C PRO A 88 11.50 39.06 30.29
N ASN A 89 12.16 39.32 29.16
CA ASN A 89 12.19 40.66 28.58
C ASN A 89 10.77 41.04 28.08
N GLN A 90 10.15 41.98 28.75
CA GLN A 90 8.78 42.47 28.47
C GLN A 90 8.74 43.38 27.22
N GLU A 91 9.85 43.82 26.73
CA GLU A 91 9.95 44.70 25.55
C GLU A 91 9.88 43.93 24.21
N ASP A 92 10.20 42.63 24.19
CA ASP A 92 10.11 41.80 23.00
C ASP A 92 8.98 40.75 23.15
N PRO A 93 7.79 40.98 22.60
CA PRO A 93 6.65 40.05 22.70
C PRO A 93 6.95 38.66 22.18
N PHE A 94 7.83 38.51 21.19
CA PHE A 94 8.22 37.23 20.62
C PHE A 94 9.13 36.44 21.58
N GLU A 95 10.03 37.09 22.29
CA GLU A 95 10.85 36.44 23.32
C GLU A 95 9.97 35.94 24.47
N LEU A 96 8.97 36.75 24.86
CA LEU A 96 7.99 36.39 25.85
C LEU A 96 7.17 35.17 25.44
N PHE A 97 6.66 35.13 24.19
CA PHE A 97 5.93 34.01 23.65
C PHE A 97 6.74 32.70 23.71
N ILE A 98 8.03 32.74 23.30
CA ILE A 98 8.91 31.58 23.31
C ILE A 98 9.20 31.09 24.74
N THR A 99 9.34 32.01 25.67
CA THR A 99 9.74 31.68 27.06
C THR A 99 8.58 31.08 27.84
N LEU A 100 7.38 31.59 27.68
CA LEU A 100 6.20 31.16 28.42
C LEU A 100 5.56 29.88 27.88
N ASN A 101 5.74 29.56 26.61
CA ASN A 101 5.05 28.45 26.00
C ASN A 101 5.92 27.21 25.82
N GLN A 102 5.30 26.03 25.88
CA GLN A 102 5.92 24.77 25.49
C GLN A 102 5.88 24.65 23.99
N ILE A 103 6.99 24.98 23.31
CA ILE A 103 7.11 24.88 21.86
C ILE A 103 7.94 23.67 21.50
N ARG A 104 7.36 22.76 20.68
CA ARG A 104 8.07 21.66 20.07
C ARG A 104 8.49 22.04 18.65
N TYR A 105 9.79 22.19 18.44
CA TYR A 105 10.37 22.42 17.14
C TYR A 105 10.67 21.10 16.46
N VAL A 106 10.22 20.93 15.20
CA VAL A 106 10.36 19.68 14.44
C VAL A 106 10.78 20.00 13.01
N TYR A 107 11.79 19.29 12.53
CA TYR A 107 12.13 19.31 11.11
C TYR A 107 11.08 18.53 10.31
N TYR A 108 10.78 18.97 9.09
CA TYR A 108 9.85 18.24 8.22
C TYR A 108 10.24 16.79 7.98
N LYS A 109 11.54 16.47 7.99
CA LYS A 109 12.04 15.08 7.89
C LYS A 109 11.73 14.22 9.12
N GLU A 110 11.42 14.83 10.26
CA GLU A 110 11.21 14.16 11.54
C GLU A 110 9.76 14.21 12.02
N THR A 111 8.82 14.57 11.13
CA THR A 111 7.40 14.68 11.49
C THR A 111 6.76 13.36 11.90
N GLU A 112 7.40 12.22 11.70
CA GLU A 112 6.95 10.93 12.23
C GLU A 112 6.96 10.90 13.76
N LYS A 113 7.86 11.66 14.39
CA LYS A 113 7.99 11.73 15.85
C LYS A 113 6.87 12.50 16.56
N ILE A 114 6.02 13.24 15.81
CA ILE A 114 4.89 13.98 16.38
C ILE A 114 3.59 13.18 16.40
N LEU A 115 3.57 12.06 15.73
CA LEU A 115 2.39 11.20 15.65
C LEU A 115 1.94 10.77 17.05
N GLY A 116 0.62 10.77 17.28
CA GLY A 116 0.05 10.48 18.60
C GLY A 116 0.01 11.66 19.59
N ASN A 117 0.75 12.75 19.35
CA ASN A 117 0.71 13.93 20.20
C ASN A 117 -0.42 14.89 19.79
N THR A 118 -0.80 15.77 20.72
CA THR A 118 -1.84 16.79 20.53
C THR A 118 -1.28 18.17 20.89
N TYR A 119 -1.57 19.16 20.04
CA TYR A 119 -1.10 20.53 20.17
C TYR A 119 -2.26 21.51 20.07
N GLY A 120 -2.16 22.63 20.79
CA GLY A 120 -3.14 23.71 20.68
C GLY A 120 -2.88 24.65 19.51
N MET A 121 -1.66 24.73 19.01
CA MET A 121 -1.30 25.54 17.88
C MET A 121 -0.26 24.82 17.01
N CYS A 122 -0.40 24.93 15.70
CA CYS A 122 0.57 24.39 14.74
C CYS A 122 1.04 25.49 13.81
N ILE A 123 2.35 25.66 13.67
CA ILE A 123 2.98 26.63 12.79
C ILE A 123 3.75 25.88 11.72
N LEU A 124 3.39 26.11 10.47
CA LEU A 124 4.00 25.51 9.27
C LEU A 124 4.76 26.58 8.52
N GLN A 125 6.07 26.47 8.54
CA GLN A 125 7.00 27.39 7.89
C GLN A 125 7.51 26.73 6.58
N ASP A 126 8.08 27.53 5.66
CA ASP A 126 8.73 27.07 4.42
C ASP A 126 7.79 26.26 3.51
N PHE A 127 6.79 26.93 2.91
CA PHE A 127 5.80 26.32 2.03
C PHE A 127 6.40 25.51 0.89
N GLU A 128 7.53 25.93 0.33
CA GLU A 128 8.24 25.23 -0.74
C GLU A 128 8.67 23.79 -0.36
N ALA A 129 8.80 23.51 0.92
CA ALA A 129 9.11 22.18 1.42
C ALA A 129 7.90 21.38 1.84
N MET A 130 6.71 21.99 1.81
CA MET A 130 5.45 21.38 2.23
C MET A 130 5.02 20.33 1.21
N THR A 131 4.73 19.14 1.70
CA THR A 131 4.11 18.07 0.91
C THR A 131 2.74 17.72 1.47
N PRO A 132 1.86 17.10 0.66
CA PRO A 132 0.56 16.65 1.14
C PRO A 132 0.61 15.80 2.41
N ASN A 133 1.56 14.88 2.52
CA ASN A 133 1.75 14.07 3.73
C ASN A 133 2.10 14.92 4.95
N LEU A 134 2.99 15.90 4.78
CA LEU A 134 3.40 16.80 5.87
C LEU A 134 2.23 17.65 6.35
N LEU A 135 1.45 18.19 5.41
CA LEU A 135 0.24 18.96 5.72
C LEU A 135 -0.74 18.11 6.55
N ALA A 136 -1.04 16.89 6.11
CA ALA A 136 -1.93 15.99 6.83
C ALA A 136 -1.39 15.64 8.23
N ARG A 137 -0.12 15.26 8.35
CA ARG A 137 0.50 14.85 9.61
C ARG A 137 0.47 15.95 10.66
N THR A 138 0.71 17.20 10.26
CA THR A 138 0.80 18.33 11.17
C THR A 138 -0.56 18.88 11.57
N VAL A 139 -1.44 19.13 10.60
CA VAL A 139 -2.78 19.70 10.84
C VAL A 139 -3.62 18.77 11.73
N GLU A 140 -3.54 17.46 11.54
CA GLU A 140 -4.29 16.48 12.34
C GLU A 140 -3.86 16.41 13.82
N THR A 141 -2.71 16.95 14.18
CA THR A 141 -2.29 17.00 15.60
C THR A 141 -2.95 18.10 16.41
N VAL A 142 -3.63 19.04 15.76
CA VAL A 142 -4.25 20.20 16.44
C VAL A 142 -5.60 19.84 17.02
N GLU A 143 -5.82 20.21 18.28
CA GLU A 143 -7.08 20.00 19.00
C GLU A 143 -8.16 21.02 18.64
N GLY A 144 -9.40 20.73 19.00
CA GLY A 144 -10.52 21.66 18.85
C GLY A 144 -10.33 22.95 19.66
N GLY A 145 -10.64 24.08 19.05
CA GLY A 145 -10.31 25.40 19.58
C GLY A 145 -8.85 25.80 19.38
N GLY A 146 -8.06 24.95 18.71
CA GLY A 146 -6.70 25.26 18.33
C GLY A 146 -6.59 25.98 16.99
N VAL A 147 -5.38 26.46 16.70
CA VAL A 147 -5.08 27.27 15.51
C VAL A 147 -4.00 26.62 14.67
N VAL A 148 -4.24 26.52 13.38
CA VAL A 148 -3.24 26.11 12.37
C VAL A 148 -2.78 27.34 11.62
N LEU A 149 -1.47 27.54 11.50
CA LEU A 149 -0.84 28.64 10.79
C LEU A 149 0.04 28.11 9.66
N LEU A 150 -0.23 28.55 8.44
CA LEU A 150 0.65 28.33 7.28
C LEU A 150 1.31 29.66 6.92
N LEU A 151 2.64 29.69 6.90
CA LEU A 151 3.39 30.89 6.62
C LEU A 151 3.86 30.90 5.16
N LEU A 152 3.52 31.96 4.45
CA LEU A 152 3.97 32.25 3.08
C LEU A 152 4.88 33.47 3.09
N LYS A 153 5.85 33.49 2.19
CA LYS A 153 6.71 34.67 1.97
C LYS A 153 5.90 35.82 1.39
N SER A 154 6.46 37.01 1.46
CA SER A 154 5.87 38.21 0.82
C SER A 154 5.70 38.00 -0.68
N MET A 155 4.54 38.34 -1.20
CA MET A 155 4.18 38.23 -2.62
C MET A 155 3.13 39.29 -3.00
N ASN A 156 3.05 39.65 -4.28
CA ASN A 156 2.06 40.60 -4.76
C ASN A 156 0.71 39.95 -5.07
N SER A 157 0.71 38.67 -5.41
CA SER A 157 -0.48 37.88 -5.70
C SER A 157 -0.27 36.43 -5.29
N LEU A 158 -1.31 35.78 -4.78
CA LEU A 158 -1.31 34.32 -4.50
C LEU A 158 -1.13 33.49 -5.77
N LYS A 159 -1.42 34.06 -6.95
CA LYS A 159 -1.15 33.39 -8.23
C LYS A 159 0.35 33.12 -8.47
N GLN A 160 1.25 33.79 -7.77
CA GLN A 160 2.69 33.48 -7.81
C GLN A 160 2.99 32.05 -7.32
N LEU A 161 2.12 31.46 -6.49
CA LEU A 161 2.25 30.08 -6.03
C LEU A 161 1.96 29.04 -7.13
N TYR A 162 1.26 29.42 -8.20
CA TYR A 162 0.98 28.55 -9.35
C TYR A 162 2.24 28.19 -10.14
N THR A 163 3.24 29.05 -10.07
CA THR A 163 4.55 28.84 -10.74
C THR A 163 5.66 28.54 -9.76
N LEU A 164 5.36 28.47 -8.45
CA LEU A 164 6.37 28.21 -7.42
C LEU A 164 6.94 26.79 -7.56
N SER A 165 8.26 26.72 -7.69
CA SER A 165 8.96 25.45 -7.65
C SER A 165 9.04 24.90 -6.23
N MET A 166 8.46 23.73 -6.01
CA MET A 166 8.52 23.00 -4.73
C MET A 166 9.80 22.16 -4.66
N ASP A 167 10.31 21.92 -3.47
CA ASP A 167 11.50 21.07 -3.27
C ASP A 167 11.30 19.65 -3.84
N ILE A 168 10.08 19.12 -3.75
CA ILE A 168 9.75 17.79 -4.25
C ILE A 168 9.83 17.71 -5.78
N HIS A 169 9.68 18.82 -6.49
CA HIS A 169 9.70 18.87 -7.94
C HIS A 169 11.02 18.39 -8.53
N SER A 170 12.13 18.55 -7.81
CA SER A 170 13.42 18.01 -8.24
C SER A 170 13.41 16.49 -8.44
N ARG A 171 12.52 15.76 -7.75
CA ARG A 171 12.35 14.31 -7.88
C ARG A 171 11.38 13.90 -8.98
N TYR A 172 10.60 14.84 -9.51
CA TYR A 172 9.61 14.59 -10.56
C TYR A 172 10.20 14.79 -11.95
N ARG A 173 11.30 15.53 -12.04
CA ARG A 173 12.01 15.79 -13.29
C ARG A 173 12.75 14.56 -13.77
N THR A 174 12.74 14.37 -15.09
CA THR A 174 13.58 13.41 -15.80
C THR A 174 14.44 14.18 -16.80
N GLU A 175 15.44 13.53 -17.40
CA GLU A 175 16.29 14.19 -18.41
C GLU A 175 15.49 14.63 -19.64
N ALA A 176 14.48 13.83 -20.01
CA ALA A 176 13.60 14.13 -21.14
C ALA A 176 12.40 15.03 -20.81
N HIS A 177 12.04 15.17 -19.51
CA HIS A 177 10.86 15.91 -19.06
C HIS A 177 11.23 16.68 -17.79
N ASP A 178 11.57 17.95 -17.92
CA ASP A 178 12.01 18.81 -16.81
C ASP A 178 11.02 19.94 -16.46
N ASP A 179 10.05 20.24 -17.32
CA ASP A 179 9.04 21.27 -17.12
C ASP A 179 7.94 20.82 -16.15
N VAL A 180 8.15 21.10 -14.86
CA VAL A 180 7.17 20.76 -13.82
C VAL A 180 6.16 21.87 -13.68
N VAL A 181 4.89 21.51 -13.77
CA VAL A 181 3.77 22.44 -13.58
C VAL A 181 3.15 22.19 -12.19
N ALA A 182 3.11 23.21 -11.35
CA ALA A 182 2.63 23.15 -9.97
C ALA A 182 1.08 23.17 -9.88
N ARG A 183 0.41 22.19 -10.50
CA ARG A 183 -1.05 22.07 -10.50
C ARG A 183 -1.61 21.84 -9.10
N PHE A 184 -0.87 21.13 -8.27
CA PHE A 184 -1.26 20.92 -6.88
C PHE A 184 -1.34 22.24 -6.10
N ASN A 185 -0.39 23.15 -6.30
CA ASN A 185 -0.40 24.46 -5.64
C ASN A 185 -1.62 25.27 -6.06
N GLU A 186 -1.94 25.33 -7.35
CA GLU A 186 -3.14 26.02 -7.85
C GLU A 186 -4.41 25.47 -7.19
N ARG A 187 -4.58 24.16 -7.20
CA ARG A 187 -5.70 23.49 -6.56
C ARG A 187 -5.74 23.74 -5.05
N PHE A 188 -4.60 23.71 -4.39
CA PHE A 188 -4.50 23.99 -2.94
C PHE A 188 -4.97 25.41 -2.62
N ILE A 189 -4.45 26.42 -3.33
CA ILE A 189 -4.82 27.83 -3.09
C ILE A 189 -6.32 28.06 -3.35
N LEU A 190 -6.84 27.56 -4.46
CA LEU A 190 -8.28 27.67 -4.78
C LEU A 190 -9.15 27.01 -3.72
N SER A 191 -8.67 25.94 -3.11
CA SER A 191 -9.40 25.20 -2.08
C SER A 191 -9.56 25.98 -0.76
N LEU A 192 -8.70 26.96 -0.47
CA LEU A 192 -8.78 27.77 0.76
C LEU A 192 -10.11 28.50 0.89
N GLY A 193 -10.67 28.93 -0.23
CA GLY A 193 -12.00 29.55 -0.29
C GLY A 193 -13.16 28.63 0.10
N SER A 194 -12.96 27.32 0.10
CA SER A 194 -13.96 26.32 0.48
C SER A 194 -13.90 25.92 1.97
N CYS A 195 -12.97 26.46 2.73
CA CYS A 195 -12.86 26.20 4.17
C CYS A 195 -13.46 27.36 4.97
N ASP A 196 -14.62 27.16 5.54
CA ASP A 196 -15.34 28.19 6.32
C ASP A 196 -14.57 28.69 7.54
N SER A 197 -13.63 27.91 8.06
CA SER A 197 -12.76 28.26 9.17
C SER A 197 -11.37 28.70 8.72
N CYS A 198 -11.19 29.11 7.46
CA CYS A 198 -9.93 29.59 6.92
C CYS A 198 -9.96 31.09 6.69
N LEU A 199 -8.97 31.80 7.22
CA LEU A 199 -8.67 33.20 6.88
C LEU A 199 -7.27 33.29 6.30
N VAL A 200 -7.17 33.91 5.12
CA VAL A 200 -5.90 34.29 4.51
C VAL A 200 -5.66 35.76 4.88
N VAL A 201 -4.53 36.02 5.52
CA VAL A 201 -4.19 37.35 6.03
C VAL A 201 -2.81 37.78 5.58
N ASP A 202 -2.63 39.09 5.46
CA ASP A 202 -1.29 39.67 5.27
C ASP A 202 -0.54 39.83 6.61
N ASP A 203 0.67 40.33 6.58
CA ASP A 203 1.51 40.58 7.76
C ASP A 203 1.05 41.78 8.60
N GLU A 204 0.06 42.56 8.14
CA GLU A 204 -0.65 43.58 8.88
C GLU A 204 -2.00 43.13 9.43
N LEU A 205 -2.34 41.85 9.28
CA LEU A 205 -3.60 41.24 9.69
C LEU A 205 -4.84 41.74 8.92
N ASN A 206 -4.68 42.15 7.66
CA ASN A 206 -5.80 42.37 6.78
C ASN A 206 -6.28 41.05 6.18
N VAL A 207 -7.59 40.82 6.14
CA VAL A 207 -8.17 39.60 5.58
C VAL A 207 -8.29 39.72 4.08
N LEU A 208 -7.71 38.76 3.36
CA LEU A 208 -7.72 38.71 1.90
C LEU A 208 -9.00 38.15 1.31
N PRO A 209 -9.38 38.52 0.09
CA PRO A 209 -10.67 38.17 -0.54
C PRO A 209 -10.91 36.67 -0.69
N ILE A 210 -9.87 35.87 -0.88
CA ILE A 210 -9.94 34.42 -1.05
C ILE A 210 -10.40 33.67 0.19
N SER A 211 -10.36 34.30 1.35
CA SER A 211 -10.69 33.67 2.63
C SER A 211 -12.06 33.04 2.64
N GLY A 212 -12.14 31.72 2.94
CA GLY A 212 -13.42 31.02 3.10
C GLY A 212 -14.25 31.57 4.27
N GLY A 213 -13.59 31.93 5.38
CA GLY A 213 -14.21 32.48 6.57
C GLY A 213 -14.50 33.99 6.54
N LYS A 214 -14.47 34.64 5.36
CA LYS A 214 -14.65 36.11 5.22
C LYS A 214 -15.96 36.64 5.80
N ASN A 215 -16.99 35.82 5.92
CA ASN A 215 -18.31 36.17 6.43
C ASN A 215 -18.54 35.73 7.88
N VAL A 216 -17.49 35.36 8.60
CA VAL A 216 -17.61 34.91 9.98
C VAL A 216 -18.18 35.99 10.90
N LYS A 217 -19.16 35.62 11.72
CA LYS A 217 -19.76 36.49 12.74
C LYS A 217 -19.54 35.87 14.11
N PRO A 218 -19.37 36.70 15.17
CA PRO A 218 -19.30 36.16 16.52
C PRO A 218 -20.56 35.38 16.87
N LEU A 219 -20.39 34.19 17.43
CA LEU A 219 -21.49 33.41 17.96
C LEU A 219 -21.99 34.01 19.30
N PRO A 220 -23.28 33.90 19.61
CA PRO A 220 -23.79 34.27 20.91
C PRO A 220 -23.13 33.43 22.02
N PRO A 221 -23.04 33.95 23.26
CA PRO A 221 -22.53 33.17 24.39
C PRO A 221 -23.33 31.87 24.54
N PRO A 222 -22.70 30.77 24.94
CA PRO A 222 -23.39 29.49 25.10
C PRO A 222 -24.48 29.58 26.14
N GLU A 223 -25.71 29.32 25.74
CA GLU A 223 -26.81 29.16 26.71
C GLU A 223 -26.59 27.86 27.48
N SER A 224 -26.58 27.95 28.79
CA SER A 224 -26.42 26.84 29.73
C SER A 224 -27.66 25.96 29.81
N THR A 225 -28.02 25.26 28.77
CA THR A 225 -29.16 24.34 28.79
C THR A 225 -28.79 22.96 28.28
N ASP A 226 -29.16 21.94 29.07
CA ASP A 226 -29.07 20.50 28.73
C ASP A 226 -29.83 20.11 27.45
N ALA A 227 -30.56 21.06 26.85
CA ALA A 227 -31.36 20.85 25.63
C ALA A 227 -30.56 20.67 24.35
N THR A 228 -29.24 20.99 24.32
CA THR A 228 -28.38 20.95 23.13
C THR A 228 -27.49 19.71 23.02
N LYS A 229 -27.67 18.72 23.92
CA LYS A 229 -26.90 17.46 23.79
C LYS A 229 -27.34 16.70 22.55
N SER A 230 -26.35 16.34 21.69
CA SER A 230 -26.59 15.54 20.50
C SER A 230 -27.19 14.18 20.85
N GLY A 231 -27.93 13.55 19.91
CA GLY A 231 -28.52 12.23 20.13
C GLY A 231 -27.50 11.18 20.58
N SER A 232 -26.28 11.22 20.07
CA SER A 232 -25.18 10.31 20.47
C SER A 232 -24.74 10.56 21.93
N GLN A 233 -24.79 11.79 22.44
CA GLN A 233 -24.46 12.06 23.84
C GLN A 233 -25.53 11.54 24.81
N LYS A 234 -26.79 11.52 24.40
CA LYS A 234 -27.88 10.91 25.16
C LYS A 234 -27.75 9.40 25.19
N GLU A 235 -27.51 8.76 24.02
CA GLU A 235 -27.25 7.32 23.93
C GLU A 235 -26.06 6.89 24.78
N LEU A 236 -24.97 7.66 24.76
CA LEU A 236 -23.81 7.39 25.60
C LEU A 236 -24.13 7.45 27.08
N LYS A 237 -24.95 8.43 27.51
CA LYS A 237 -25.37 8.57 28.90
C LYS A 237 -26.24 7.37 29.31
N GLU A 238 -27.16 6.94 28.48
CA GLU A 238 -27.99 5.76 28.71
C GLU A 238 -27.17 4.49 28.86
N ILE A 239 -26.18 4.28 27.98
CA ILE A 239 -25.26 3.14 28.08
C ILE A 239 -24.46 3.17 29.39
N LYS A 240 -23.97 4.34 29.82
CA LYS A 240 -23.23 4.48 31.05
C LYS A 240 -24.11 4.21 32.29
N GLU A 241 -25.33 4.71 32.29
CA GLU A 241 -26.28 4.50 33.37
C GLU A 241 -26.73 3.04 33.46
N SER A 242 -26.99 2.38 32.31
CA SER A 242 -27.42 0.98 32.29
C SER A 242 -26.33 -0.02 32.75
N LEU A 243 -25.07 0.36 32.64
CA LEU A 243 -23.94 -0.51 32.99
C LEU A 243 -23.24 -0.09 34.29
N ALA A 244 -23.71 0.96 34.98
CA ALA A 244 -23.07 1.51 36.16
C ALA A 244 -22.89 0.48 37.30
N GLU A 245 -23.83 -0.44 37.46
CA GLU A 245 -23.77 -1.50 38.49
C GLU A 245 -22.95 -2.73 38.05
N SER A 246 -22.64 -2.87 36.77
CA SER A 246 -21.93 -4.03 36.23
C SER A 246 -20.42 -3.84 36.36
N GLN A 247 -19.83 -4.16 37.52
CA GLN A 247 -18.37 -4.05 37.73
C GLN A 247 -17.59 -5.26 37.22
N PRO A 248 -16.39 -5.09 36.63
CA PRO A 248 -15.60 -3.84 36.47
C PRO A 248 -15.96 -2.99 35.24
N VAL A 249 -16.88 -3.45 34.41
CA VAL A 249 -17.18 -2.88 33.09
C VAL A 249 -17.78 -1.47 33.22
N GLY A 250 -18.68 -1.24 34.18
CA GLY A 250 -19.32 0.05 34.37
C GLY A 250 -18.33 1.17 34.66
N SER A 251 -17.35 0.91 35.55
CA SER A 251 -16.31 1.87 35.87
C SER A 251 -15.45 2.22 34.66
N LEU A 252 -15.15 1.25 33.82
CA LEU A 252 -14.33 1.44 32.60
C LEU A 252 -15.10 2.14 31.48
N ILE A 253 -16.37 1.82 31.27
CA ILE A 253 -17.23 2.48 30.28
C ILE A 253 -17.44 3.96 30.63
N SER A 254 -17.42 4.31 31.88
CA SER A 254 -17.51 5.71 32.30
C SER A 254 -16.43 6.60 31.68
N LEU A 255 -15.26 6.03 31.32
CA LEU A 255 -14.15 6.72 30.67
C LEU A 255 -14.38 6.97 29.17
N SER A 256 -15.33 6.28 28.53
CA SER A 256 -15.63 6.45 27.11
C SER A 256 -16.21 7.84 26.85
N ARG A 257 -15.79 8.46 25.76
CA ARG A 257 -16.26 9.80 25.35
C ARG A 257 -17.24 9.76 24.18
N THR A 258 -17.31 8.66 23.45
CA THR A 258 -18.23 8.46 22.31
C THR A 258 -18.94 7.13 22.44
N VAL A 259 -20.09 7.01 21.77
CA VAL A 259 -20.86 5.76 21.70
C VAL A 259 -20.04 4.65 21.05
N ASP A 260 -19.29 4.99 19.99
CA ASP A 260 -18.43 4.04 19.29
C ASP A 260 -17.37 3.44 20.21
N GLN A 261 -16.76 4.27 21.10
CA GLN A 261 -15.79 3.78 22.08
C GLN A 261 -16.44 2.86 23.10
N ALA A 262 -17.64 3.19 23.57
CA ALA A 262 -18.36 2.35 24.52
C ALA A 262 -18.69 0.98 23.91
N LYS A 263 -19.20 0.94 22.69
CA LYS A 263 -19.46 -0.29 21.93
C LYS A 263 -18.18 -1.09 21.66
N ALA A 264 -17.09 -0.40 21.34
CA ALA A 264 -15.79 -1.04 21.15
C ALA A 264 -15.30 -1.71 22.43
N LEU A 265 -15.39 -0.99 23.56
CA LEU A 265 -14.98 -1.54 24.86
C LEU A 265 -15.81 -2.77 25.25
N LEU A 266 -17.12 -2.75 25.03
CA LEU A 266 -17.97 -3.92 25.25
C LEU A 266 -17.51 -5.11 24.41
N THR A 267 -17.22 -4.91 23.12
CA THR A 267 -16.72 -5.99 22.27
C THR A 267 -15.37 -6.54 22.72
N PHE A 268 -14.48 -5.69 23.23
CA PHE A 268 -13.21 -6.13 23.83
C PHE A 268 -13.46 -6.94 25.11
N VAL A 269 -14.36 -6.48 25.97
CA VAL A 269 -14.71 -7.20 27.21
C VAL A 269 -15.34 -8.57 26.91
N ASP A 270 -16.22 -8.65 25.93
CA ASP A 270 -16.81 -9.92 25.47
C ASP A 270 -15.72 -10.89 25.01
N ALA A 271 -14.76 -10.40 24.20
CA ALA A 271 -13.64 -11.23 23.75
C ALA A 271 -12.72 -11.67 24.90
N ILE A 272 -12.52 -10.83 25.91
CA ILE A 272 -11.78 -11.17 27.13
C ILE A 272 -12.52 -12.24 27.94
N ALA A 273 -13.83 -12.09 28.10
CA ALA A 273 -14.66 -13.01 28.90
C ALA A 273 -14.79 -14.40 28.28
N GLU A 274 -14.81 -14.49 26.94
CA GLU A 274 -14.89 -15.77 26.20
C GLU A 274 -13.64 -16.66 26.38
N LYS A 275 -12.49 -16.08 26.75
CA LYS A 275 -11.19 -16.77 26.93
C LYS A 275 -10.81 -17.72 25.78
N THR A 276 -11.20 -17.39 24.55
CA THR A 276 -10.86 -18.17 23.36
C THR A 276 -9.43 -17.87 22.91
N LEU A 277 -8.63 -18.91 22.72
CA LEU A 277 -7.20 -18.79 22.41
C LEU A 277 -6.87 -18.28 21.00
N ARG A 278 -7.84 -18.16 20.11
CA ARG A 278 -7.62 -17.76 18.70
C ARG A 278 -8.66 -16.73 18.25
N ASN A 279 -8.79 -15.66 18.99
CA ASN A 279 -9.69 -14.57 18.65
C ASN A 279 -8.89 -13.31 18.30
N THR A 280 -9.33 -12.57 17.30
CA THR A 280 -8.76 -11.26 16.92
C THR A 280 -9.86 -10.22 16.91
N VAL A 281 -9.63 -9.13 17.60
CA VAL A 281 -10.50 -7.94 17.53
C VAL A 281 -9.72 -6.85 16.80
N ALA A 282 -10.18 -6.44 15.62
CA ALA A 282 -9.58 -5.41 14.79
C ALA A 282 -10.36 -4.10 14.94
N LEU A 283 -9.72 -3.10 15.51
CA LEU A 283 -10.24 -1.75 15.69
C LEU A 283 -9.71 -0.84 14.60
N THR A 284 -10.59 -0.30 13.79
CA THR A 284 -10.24 0.60 12.70
C THR A 284 -10.85 1.98 12.91
N ALA A 285 -10.10 3.03 12.68
CA ALA A 285 -10.61 4.39 12.76
C ALA A 285 -9.70 5.39 12.05
N ALA A 286 -10.23 6.54 11.69
CA ALA A 286 -9.41 7.69 11.33
C ALA A 286 -8.63 8.21 12.56
N ARG A 287 -7.70 9.13 12.34
CA ARG A 287 -6.95 9.75 13.46
C ARG A 287 -7.88 10.60 14.35
N GLY A 288 -7.48 10.73 15.62
CA GLY A 288 -8.24 11.55 16.59
C GLY A 288 -9.57 10.96 17.05
N ARG A 289 -9.81 9.66 16.78
CA ARG A 289 -11.04 8.93 17.18
C ARG A 289 -10.90 8.14 18.48
N GLY A 290 -9.71 8.13 19.08
CA GLY A 290 -9.47 7.52 20.39
C GLY A 290 -9.18 6.01 20.35
N LYS A 291 -8.57 5.48 19.30
CA LYS A 291 -8.14 4.06 19.19
C LYS A 291 -7.26 3.63 20.36
N SER A 292 -6.13 4.31 20.55
CA SER A 292 -5.16 3.98 21.62
C SER A 292 -5.76 4.14 23.01
N ALA A 293 -6.72 5.07 23.17
CA ALA A 293 -7.47 5.22 24.42
C ALA A 293 -8.39 4.01 24.69
N ALA A 294 -9.14 3.57 23.69
CA ALA A 294 -10.00 2.39 23.79
C ALA A 294 -9.18 1.12 24.08
N LEU A 295 -8.02 0.95 23.42
CA LEU A 295 -7.10 -0.15 23.72
C LEU A 295 -6.54 -0.08 25.13
N GLY A 296 -6.16 1.10 25.63
CA GLY A 296 -5.65 1.27 26.99
C GLY A 296 -6.69 0.85 28.05
N VAL A 297 -7.94 1.26 27.87
CA VAL A 297 -9.04 0.86 28.76
C VAL A 297 -9.34 -0.64 28.63
N ALA A 298 -9.25 -1.21 27.42
CA ALA A 298 -9.41 -2.65 27.20
C ALA A 298 -8.30 -3.48 27.89
N ILE A 299 -7.07 -2.98 27.93
CA ILE A 299 -5.98 -3.61 28.70
C ILE A 299 -6.27 -3.59 30.19
N ALA A 300 -6.77 -2.45 30.73
CA ALA A 300 -7.20 -2.38 32.13
C ALA A 300 -8.33 -3.38 32.44
N ALA A 301 -9.26 -3.58 31.50
CA ALA A 301 -10.29 -4.60 31.60
C ALA A 301 -9.69 -6.01 31.62
N ALA A 302 -8.71 -6.31 30.77
CA ALA A 302 -8.03 -7.59 30.76
C ALA A 302 -7.31 -7.90 32.07
N VAL A 303 -6.63 -6.88 32.64
CA VAL A 303 -6.01 -6.97 33.99
C VAL A 303 -7.06 -7.30 35.05
N ALA A 304 -8.20 -6.60 35.06
CA ALA A 304 -9.29 -6.84 35.98
C ALA A 304 -9.91 -8.26 35.86
N HIS A 305 -9.88 -8.84 34.66
CA HIS A 305 -10.33 -10.22 34.38
C HIS A 305 -9.26 -11.28 34.63
N GLY A 306 -8.08 -10.91 35.16
CA GLY A 306 -7.05 -11.84 35.63
C GLY A 306 -6.03 -12.27 34.57
N TYR A 307 -5.93 -11.61 33.44
CA TYR A 307 -4.88 -11.87 32.45
C TYR A 307 -3.50 -11.54 33.02
N SER A 308 -2.58 -12.50 33.00
CA SER A 308 -1.29 -12.40 33.67
C SER A 308 -0.18 -11.87 32.76
N ASN A 309 -0.17 -12.28 31.50
CA ASN A 309 0.88 -11.97 30.53
C ASN A 309 0.31 -11.19 29.34
N ILE A 310 0.34 -9.87 29.43
CA ILE A 310 -0.12 -8.96 28.41
C ILE A 310 1.07 -8.35 27.70
N PHE A 311 1.15 -8.52 26.40
CA PHE A 311 2.19 -7.92 25.56
C PHE A 311 1.61 -6.81 24.71
N ILE A 312 2.39 -5.75 24.51
CA ILE A 312 2.02 -4.61 23.67
C ILE A 312 3.13 -4.39 22.64
N THR A 313 2.77 -4.12 21.41
CA THR A 313 3.70 -3.73 20.36
C THR A 313 3.17 -2.57 19.52
N SER A 314 4.09 -1.79 19.00
CA SER A 314 3.84 -0.67 18.10
C SER A 314 5.09 -0.42 17.25
N PRO A 315 5.04 0.38 16.17
CA PRO A 315 6.22 0.73 15.40
C PRO A 315 7.31 1.41 16.23
N ASN A 316 6.93 2.25 17.19
CA ASN A 316 7.82 2.92 18.13
C ASN A 316 7.20 2.97 19.52
N PRO A 317 7.94 2.67 20.60
CA PRO A 317 7.40 2.71 21.97
C PRO A 317 6.92 4.10 22.41
N GLU A 318 7.44 5.18 21.85
CA GLU A 318 6.95 6.54 22.12
C GLU A 318 5.47 6.74 21.72
N ASN A 319 4.99 6.00 20.72
CA ASN A 319 3.61 6.08 20.24
C ASN A 319 2.60 5.54 21.27
N LEU A 320 3.06 4.74 22.20
CA LEU A 320 2.23 4.12 23.25
C LEU A 320 1.92 5.03 24.45
N LYS A 321 2.41 6.27 24.46
CA LYS A 321 2.19 7.20 25.56
C LYS A 321 0.71 7.35 25.90
N THR A 322 -0.12 7.64 24.90
CA THR A 322 -1.57 7.79 25.10
C THR A 322 -2.23 6.49 25.54
N LEU A 323 -1.79 5.35 25.02
CA LEU A 323 -2.31 4.05 25.41
C LEU A 323 -2.06 3.80 26.89
N PHE A 324 -0.83 3.99 27.39
CA PHE A 324 -0.51 3.82 28.81
C PHE A 324 -1.22 4.83 29.71
N GLU A 325 -1.37 6.08 29.28
CA GLU A 325 -2.16 7.07 30.01
C GLU A 325 -3.59 6.58 30.27
N PHE A 326 -4.20 5.90 29.32
CA PHE A 326 -5.54 5.34 29.46
C PHE A 326 -5.56 4.00 30.20
N VAL A 327 -4.49 3.20 30.17
CA VAL A 327 -4.32 2.06 31.08
C VAL A 327 -4.38 2.53 32.52
N PHE A 328 -3.62 3.58 32.87
CA PHE A 328 -3.60 4.13 34.25
C PHE A 328 -4.93 4.78 34.65
N LYS A 329 -5.60 5.50 33.75
CA LYS A 329 -6.96 5.99 34.00
C LYS A 329 -7.95 4.84 34.23
N GLY A 330 -7.78 3.71 33.53
CA GLY A 330 -8.53 2.50 33.77
C GLY A 330 -8.24 1.92 35.18
N PHE A 331 -6.98 1.91 35.57
CA PHE A 331 -6.57 1.48 36.90
C PHE A 331 -7.15 2.38 38.00
N ASP A 332 -7.09 3.70 37.83
CA ASP A 332 -7.70 4.68 38.76
C ASP A 332 -9.21 4.43 38.88
N ALA A 333 -9.93 4.20 37.78
CA ALA A 333 -11.35 3.91 37.77
C ALA A 333 -11.69 2.57 38.48
N LEU A 334 -10.76 1.62 38.49
CA LEU A 334 -10.87 0.32 39.15
C LEU A 334 -10.32 0.33 40.61
N GLY A 335 -9.82 1.49 41.07
CA GLY A 335 -9.31 1.68 42.43
C GLY A 335 -7.94 1.01 42.64
N TYR A 336 -7.09 0.96 41.62
CA TYR A 336 -5.68 0.58 41.74
C TYR A 336 -4.86 1.81 42.16
N LEU A 337 -3.95 1.62 43.10
CA LEU A 337 -3.10 2.70 43.62
C LEU A 337 -1.69 2.58 43.04
N ASP A 338 -1.18 3.70 42.50
CA ASP A 338 0.20 3.79 42.02
C ASP A 338 1.19 3.50 43.15
N HIS A 339 2.31 2.84 42.82
CA HIS A 339 3.35 2.37 43.72
C HIS A 339 2.92 1.35 44.80
N VAL A 340 1.64 1.08 44.97
CA VAL A 340 1.10 0.06 45.90
C VAL A 340 0.67 -1.18 45.11
N ASP A 341 -0.25 -1.00 44.20
CA ASP A 341 -0.82 -2.12 43.40
C ASP A 341 -0.04 -2.36 42.10
N TYR A 342 0.65 -1.35 41.57
CA TYR A 342 1.46 -1.49 40.37
C TYR A 342 2.71 -0.62 40.35
N THR A 343 3.69 -1.01 39.56
CA THR A 343 4.96 -0.27 39.36
C THR A 343 5.26 -0.09 37.86
N ILE A 344 5.72 1.11 37.49
CA ILE A 344 6.00 1.50 36.12
C ILE A 344 7.50 1.45 35.86
N LEU A 345 7.93 0.77 34.82
CA LEU A 345 9.31 0.72 34.36
C LEU A 345 9.44 1.46 33.02
N GLN A 346 10.34 2.44 33.00
CA GLN A 346 10.67 3.20 31.80
C GLN A 346 11.92 2.67 31.13
N SER A 347 12.04 2.89 29.82
CA SER A 347 13.22 2.52 29.06
C SER A 347 14.45 3.31 29.50
N THR A 348 15.56 2.63 29.62
CA THR A 348 16.88 3.24 29.86
C THR A 348 17.56 3.66 28.55
N ASN A 349 17.04 3.23 27.40
CA ASN A 349 17.56 3.61 26.10
C ASN A 349 17.22 5.10 25.81
N PRO A 350 18.24 5.95 25.59
CA PRO A 350 18.03 7.37 25.29
C PRO A 350 17.21 7.60 24.00
N ASP A 351 17.23 6.68 23.05
CA ASP A 351 16.48 6.77 21.80
C ASP A 351 14.97 6.67 22.00
N PHE A 352 14.52 6.09 23.10
CA PHE A 352 13.12 5.88 23.43
C PHE A 352 12.56 6.93 24.40
N ASN A 353 13.26 8.03 24.67
CA ASN A 353 12.78 9.16 25.47
C ASN A 353 12.06 8.78 26.78
N LYS A 354 12.56 7.79 27.54
CA LYS A 354 11.95 7.27 28.75
C LYS A 354 10.53 6.71 28.54
N ALA A 355 10.26 6.14 27.36
CA ALA A 355 8.99 5.47 27.09
C ALA A 355 8.74 4.34 28.12
N ILE A 356 7.48 4.12 28.48
CA ILE A 356 7.10 3.03 29.36
C ILE A 356 7.25 1.71 28.61
N VAL A 357 8.01 0.78 29.18
CA VAL A 357 8.27 -0.53 28.57
C VAL A 357 7.67 -1.67 29.37
N ARG A 358 7.37 -1.46 30.64
CA ARG A 358 6.77 -2.50 31.47
C ARG A 358 5.99 -1.91 32.62
N VAL A 359 4.85 -2.56 32.93
CA VAL A 359 4.07 -2.30 34.13
C VAL A 359 3.89 -3.64 34.85
N ASN A 360 4.31 -3.70 36.10
CA ASN A 360 4.11 -4.86 36.97
C ASN A 360 2.96 -4.57 37.93
N ILE A 361 1.99 -5.49 38.00
CA ILE A 361 0.82 -5.40 38.87
C ILE A 361 0.94 -6.50 39.93
N HIS A 362 0.64 -6.17 41.17
CA HIS A 362 0.89 -7.03 42.33
C HIS A 362 -0.36 -7.27 43.24
N ARG A 363 -1.55 -6.88 42.77
CA ARG A 363 -2.75 -6.87 43.66
C ARG A 363 -3.22 -8.25 44.09
N GLN A 364 -3.76 -9.06 43.22
CA GLN A 364 -4.26 -10.43 43.55
C GLN A 364 -3.22 -11.50 43.22
N HIS A 365 -2.61 -11.39 42.10
CA HIS A 365 -1.50 -12.21 41.63
C HIS A 365 -0.59 -11.34 40.78
N ARG A 366 0.55 -11.84 40.44
CA ARG A 366 1.51 -11.10 39.61
C ARG A 366 1.02 -11.05 38.15
N GLN A 367 0.81 -9.87 37.64
CA GLN A 367 0.45 -9.60 36.24
C GLN A 367 1.47 -8.65 35.63
N THR A 368 1.70 -8.77 34.35
CA THR A 368 2.66 -7.93 33.62
C THR A 368 2.08 -7.42 32.32
N ILE A 369 2.28 -6.12 32.07
CA ILE A 369 2.06 -5.51 30.77
C ILE A 369 3.45 -5.17 30.23
N GLN A 370 3.88 -5.73 29.13
CA GLN A 370 5.23 -5.55 28.60
C GLN A 370 5.21 -5.14 27.14
N TYR A 371 5.99 -4.11 26.82
CA TYR A 371 6.29 -3.74 25.43
C TYR A 371 7.32 -4.71 24.84
N ILE A 372 7.07 -5.13 23.61
CA ILE A 372 8.00 -5.86 22.76
C ILE A 372 8.16 -5.17 21.42
N GLN A 373 9.33 -5.28 20.84
CA GLN A 373 9.52 -4.83 19.46
C GLN A 373 8.82 -5.80 18.49
N PRO A 374 8.31 -5.31 17.34
CA PRO A 374 7.63 -6.17 16.37
C PRO A 374 8.46 -7.35 15.86
N GLN A 375 9.80 -7.26 15.92
CA GLN A 375 10.74 -8.31 15.53
C GLN A 375 10.82 -9.45 16.54
N ASP A 376 10.48 -9.19 17.80
CA ASP A 376 10.69 -10.10 18.94
C ASP A 376 9.53 -11.07 19.18
N ALA A 377 8.88 -11.54 18.11
CA ALA A 377 7.76 -12.46 18.19
C ALA A 377 8.07 -13.76 18.97
N HIS A 378 9.35 -14.14 19.09
CA HIS A 378 9.77 -15.32 19.84
C HIS A 378 9.53 -15.22 21.36
N VAL A 379 9.36 -14.02 21.89
CA VAL A 379 9.08 -13.77 23.32
C VAL A 379 7.64 -14.11 23.69
N LEU A 380 6.75 -14.22 22.71
CA LEU A 380 5.30 -14.39 22.91
C LEU A 380 4.86 -15.82 23.32
N GLY A 381 5.78 -16.72 23.65
CA GLY A 381 5.45 -18.11 23.98
C GLY A 381 4.48 -18.28 25.15
N GLN A 382 4.39 -17.32 26.07
CA GLN A 382 3.50 -17.34 27.25
C GLN A 382 2.46 -16.21 27.19
N ALA A 383 2.22 -15.60 26.03
CA ALA A 383 1.26 -14.53 25.88
C ALA A 383 -0.17 -15.04 26.05
N GLU A 384 -0.98 -14.32 26.81
CA GLU A 384 -2.43 -14.52 26.92
C GLU A 384 -3.17 -13.48 26.05
N LEU A 385 -2.66 -12.23 26.05
CA LEU A 385 -3.16 -11.13 25.24
C LEU A 385 -1.99 -10.42 24.55
N LEU A 386 -2.12 -10.20 23.28
CA LEU A 386 -1.24 -9.30 22.50
C LEU A 386 -2.05 -8.10 22.01
N VAL A 387 -1.52 -6.91 22.24
CA VAL A 387 -2.10 -5.65 21.74
C VAL A 387 -1.14 -5.03 20.72
N ILE A 388 -1.65 -4.79 19.51
CA ILE A 388 -0.89 -4.19 18.41
C ILE A 388 -1.50 -2.82 18.12
N ASP A 389 -0.81 -1.75 18.49
CA ASP A 389 -1.23 -0.40 18.12
C ASP A 389 -0.55 0.04 16.82
N GLU A 390 -1.27 0.75 15.97
CA GLU A 390 -0.86 1.17 14.63
C GLU A 390 -0.34 -0.01 13.76
N ALA A 391 -1.08 -1.10 13.73
CA ALA A 391 -0.72 -2.34 13.04
C ALA A 391 -0.40 -2.17 11.55
N ALA A 392 -1.03 -1.20 10.87
CA ALA A 392 -0.77 -0.90 9.47
C ALA A 392 0.61 -0.25 9.22
N ALA A 393 1.25 0.30 10.24
CA ALA A 393 2.58 0.87 10.15
C ALA A 393 3.69 -0.17 10.45
N ILE A 394 3.32 -1.35 10.93
CA ILE A 394 4.23 -2.48 11.14
C ILE A 394 4.31 -3.30 9.85
N PRO A 395 5.50 -3.73 9.42
CA PRO A 395 5.66 -4.60 8.27
C PRO A 395 4.77 -5.85 8.35
N LEU A 396 4.02 -6.14 7.29
CA LEU A 396 3.05 -7.22 7.25
C LEU A 396 3.64 -8.60 7.61
N PRO A 397 4.86 -8.96 7.18
CA PRO A 397 5.49 -10.22 7.60
C PRO A 397 5.72 -10.31 9.11
N LEU A 398 6.02 -9.18 9.77
CA LEU A 398 6.18 -9.14 11.23
C LEU A 398 4.83 -9.30 11.93
N VAL A 399 3.79 -8.62 11.44
CA VAL A 399 2.43 -8.79 11.98
C VAL A 399 1.98 -10.24 11.88
N ARG A 400 2.29 -10.93 10.77
CA ARG A 400 2.00 -12.37 10.63
C ARG A 400 2.73 -13.23 11.67
N LYS A 401 4.00 -12.95 11.94
CA LYS A 401 4.77 -13.67 12.97
C LYS A 401 4.26 -13.41 14.39
N LEU A 402 3.64 -12.25 14.61
CA LEU A 402 3.04 -11.90 15.90
C LEU A 402 1.72 -12.62 16.16
N MET A 403 1.10 -13.23 15.13
CA MET A 403 -0.17 -13.94 15.27
C MET A 403 0.05 -15.36 15.79
N GLY A 404 -0.31 -15.62 17.05
CA GLY A 404 -0.14 -16.89 17.74
C GLY A 404 -1.42 -17.35 18.44
N PRO A 405 -1.37 -18.45 19.20
CA PRO A 405 -2.52 -19.05 19.89
C PRO A 405 -2.91 -18.27 21.16
N TYR A 406 -3.19 -16.98 21.03
CA TYR A 406 -3.60 -16.08 22.09
C TYR A 406 -4.60 -15.04 21.56
N LEU A 407 -5.26 -14.32 22.46
CA LEU A 407 -6.15 -13.22 22.12
C LEU A 407 -5.34 -12.06 21.54
N VAL A 408 -5.78 -11.46 20.43
CA VAL A 408 -5.11 -10.33 19.79
C VAL A 408 -6.08 -9.16 19.66
N PHE A 409 -5.68 -8.01 20.20
CA PHE A 409 -6.32 -6.74 19.94
C PHE A 409 -5.43 -5.92 19.01
N MET A 410 -6.00 -5.47 17.92
CA MET A 410 -5.28 -4.79 16.86
C MET A 410 -5.96 -3.46 16.57
N ALA A 411 -5.21 -2.37 16.59
CA ALA A 411 -5.69 -1.09 16.10
C ALA A 411 -4.98 -0.66 14.84
N SER A 412 -5.73 -0.13 13.90
CA SER A 412 -5.20 0.37 12.64
C SER A 412 -5.88 1.66 12.22
N THR A 413 -5.09 2.59 11.65
CA THR A 413 -5.61 3.84 11.12
C THR A 413 -6.16 3.61 9.72
N ILE A 414 -7.43 3.96 9.49
CA ILE A 414 -8.04 4.10 8.17
C ILE A 414 -7.93 5.57 7.77
N ASN A 415 -7.74 5.87 6.50
CA ASN A 415 -7.51 7.22 5.99
C ASN A 415 -6.23 7.86 6.56
N GLY A 416 -5.17 7.07 6.70
CA GLY A 416 -3.86 7.55 7.11
C GLY A 416 -3.07 8.14 5.94
N TYR A 417 -2.24 9.12 6.24
CA TYR A 417 -1.35 9.80 5.31
C TYR A 417 0.08 9.25 5.33
N GLU A 418 0.29 8.11 5.95
CA GLU A 418 1.61 7.48 6.07
C GLU A 418 1.93 6.55 4.90
N GLY A 419 1.06 6.47 3.90
CA GLY A 419 1.21 5.59 2.75
C GLY A 419 0.94 4.11 3.03
N THR A 420 0.67 3.79 4.28
CA THR A 420 0.41 2.44 4.75
C THR A 420 -1.02 2.29 5.30
N GLY A 421 -1.79 3.41 5.38
CA GLY A 421 -3.01 3.49 6.13
C GLY A 421 -4.12 2.55 5.66
N ARG A 422 -5.03 3.06 4.82
CA ARG A 422 -6.27 2.33 4.48
C ARG A 422 -6.03 1.04 3.72
N SER A 423 -5.19 1.08 2.70
CA SER A 423 -4.99 -0.07 1.81
C SER A 423 -4.25 -1.21 2.49
N LEU A 424 -3.25 -0.92 3.33
CA LEU A 424 -2.53 -1.97 4.07
C LEU A 424 -3.37 -2.53 5.20
N SER A 425 -4.16 -1.69 5.90
CA SER A 425 -5.16 -2.15 6.87
C SER A 425 -6.18 -3.07 6.23
N LEU A 426 -6.71 -2.70 5.06
CA LEU A 426 -7.66 -3.53 4.32
C LEU A 426 -7.03 -4.84 3.87
N LYS A 427 -5.78 -4.83 3.38
CA LYS A 427 -5.05 -6.05 3.00
C LYS A 427 -4.82 -6.97 4.19
N LEU A 428 -4.44 -6.42 5.34
CA LEU A 428 -4.26 -7.17 6.58
C LEU A 428 -5.59 -7.80 7.04
N ILE A 429 -6.66 -7.01 7.08
CA ILE A 429 -7.99 -7.47 7.47
C ILE A 429 -8.51 -8.52 6.48
N GLN A 430 -8.31 -8.33 5.18
CA GLN A 430 -8.67 -9.30 4.15
C GLN A 430 -7.94 -10.62 4.35
N GLN A 431 -6.65 -10.60 4.62
CA GLN A 431 -5.89 -11.81 4.92
C GLN A 431 -6.40 -12.53 6.18
N LEU A 432 -6.74 -11.76 7.22
CA LEU A 432 -7.34 -12.34 8.43
C LEU A 432 -8.72 -12.94 8.16
N ARG A 433 -9.53 -12.31 7.31
CA ARG A 433 -10.81 -12.86 6.85
C ARG A 433 -10.62 -14.16 6.05
N GLU A 434 -9.64 -14.20 5.16
CA GLU A 434 -9.30 -15.40 4.38
C GLU A 434 -8.83 -16.53 5.29
N GLN A 435 -7.98 -16.25 6.27
CA GLN A 435 -7.56 -17.23 7.29
C GLN A 435 -8.73 -17.72 8.14
N SER A 436 -9.66 -16.83 8.49
CA SER A 436 -10.88 -17.20 9.21
C SER A 436 -11.81 -18.09 8.37
N ARG A 437 -11.91 -17.83 7.06
CA ARG A 437 -12.72 -18.62 6.11
C ARG A 437 -12.05 -19.94 5.71
N GLY A 438 -10.72 -19.95 5.58
CA GLY A 438 -9.95 -21.16 5.25
C GLY A 438 -10.10 -22.27 6.29
N GLY A 439 -10.23 -21.92 7.56
CA GLY A 439 -10.54 -22.87 8.62
C GLY A 439 -11.95 -23.47 8.54
N LEU A 440 -12.87 -22.85 7.81
CA LEU A 440 -14.24 -23.35 7.57
C LEU A 440 -14.33 -24.28 6.35
N LYS A 441 -13.42 -24.13 5.36
CA LYS A 441 -13.41 -24.99 4.16
C LYS A 441 -12.72 -26.35 4.36
N ALA A 442 -11.97 -26.52 5.45
CA ALA A 442 -11.38 -27.82 5.79
C ALA A 442 -12.39 -28.82 6.37
N ASN A 443 -13.62 -28.40 6.64
CA ASN A 443 -14.74 -29.28 7.00
C ASN A 443 -15.79 -29.12 5.92
N GLY A 444 -15.76 -30.01 4.91
CA GLY A 444 -16.76 -30.06 3.85
C GLY A 444 -18.17 -30.02 4.42
N GLU A 445 -18.86 -28.94 4.05
CA GLU A 445 -20.32 -28.92 3.93
C GLU A 445 -20.75 -27.59 3.29
N GLU A 446 -21.70 -27.72 2.44
CA GLU A 446 -22.39 -26.88 1.49
C GLU A 446 -22.72 -25.43 1.89
N ASP A 447 -22.92 -24.63 0.88
CA ASP A 447 -23.44 -23.26 0.89
C ASP A 447 -24.59 -23.07 1.88
N ILE A 448 -24.38 -22.21 2.88
CA ILE A 448 -25.47 -21.60 3.62
C ILE A 448 -25.30 -20.09 3.56
N ASP A 449 -26.29 -19.47 2.92
CA ASP A 449 -26.51 -18.04 2.80
C ASP A 449 -26.28 -17.28 4.11
N VAL A 450 -25.59 -16.16 3.98
CA VAL A 450 -25.34 -15.18 5.06
C VAL A 450 -26.61 -14.36 5.30
N ALA A 451 -27.62 -14.96 5.92
CA ALA A 451 -28.71 -14.23 6.55
C ALA A 451 -29.31 -15.10 7.65
N ASP A 452 -28.90 -14.90 8.83
CA ASP A 452 -29.66 -14.98 10.08
C ASP A 452 -28.77 -15.43 11.27
N ARG A 453 -28.24 -14.50 12.03
CA ARG A 453 -27.64 -14.75 13.33
C ARG A 453 -28.49 -14.10 14.43
N SER A 454 -29.71 -14.53 14.57
CA SER A 454 -30.55 -14.13 15.71
C SER A 454 -31.28 -15.29 16.38
N THR A 455 -30.69 -16.47 16.51
CA THR A 455 -31.24 -17.45 17.45
C THR A 455 -30.12 -18.31 18.01
N GLY A 456 -29.81 -18.06 19.29
CA GLY A 456 -28.90 -18.89 20.06
C GLY A 456 -29.50 -20.30 20.30
N LYS A 457 -28.76 -21.33 19.86
CA LYS A 457 -28.80 -22.65 20.48
C LYS A 457 -27.42 -23.29 20.47
N ALA A 458 -26.92 -23.51 21.68
CA ALA A 458 -25.66 -24.20 21.93
C ALA A 458 -25.81 -25.70 21.54
N ALA A 459 -24.96 -26.18 20.65
CA ALA A 459 -24.71 -27.59 20.44
C ALA A 459 -23.47 -28.02 21.21
N LYS A 460 -23.69 -28.99 22.11
CA LYS A 460 -22.67 -29.64 22.94
C LYS A 460 -21.83 -30.62 22.11
N GLY A 461 -20.51 -30.54 22.30
CA GLY A 461 -19.58 -31.67 22.29
C GLY A 461 -19.14 -32.19 20.93
N ALA A 462 -17.97 -31.72 20.45
CA ALA A 462 -17.01 -32.56 19.72
C ALA A 462 -15.65 -31.81 19.73
N ASP A 463 -14.61 -32.57 19.97
CA ASP A 463 -13.20 -32.18 20.00
C ASP A 463 -12.83 -31.41 18.73
N LYS A 464 -12.57 -30.09 18.83
CA LYS A 464 -12.18 -29.21 17.71
C LYS A 464 -10.70 -28.89 17.78
N SER A 465 -9.87 -29.80 17.42
CA SER A 465 -8.50 -29.54 17.03
C SER A 465 -8.49 -29.08 15.56
N LEU A 466 -8.05 -27.84 15.28
CA LEU A 466 -7.90 -27.12 14.01
C LEU A 466 -9.03 -26.13 13.66
N GLY A 467 -9.49 -25.34 14.63
CA GLY A 467 -10.38 -24.21 14.34
C GLY A 467 -9.65 -22.99 13.77
N GLY A 468 -10.16 -22.40 12.70
CA GLY A 468 -9.69 -21.10 12.17
C GLY A 468 -9.80 -19.98 13.22
N ARG A 469 -8.99 -18.92 13.07
CA ARG A 469 -8.99 -17.75 13.94
C ARG A 469 -10.26 -16.92 13.72
N SER A 470 -11.00 -16.60 14.77
CA SER A 470 -12.17 -15.70 14.65
C SER A 470 -11.72 -14.24 14.53
N LEU A 471 -12.44 -13.45 13.73
CA LEU A 471 -12.18 -12.04 13.53
C LEU A 471 -13.44 -11.23 13.86
N ARG A 472 -13.29 -10.25 14.75
CA ARG A 472 -14.30 -9.23 15.03
C ARG A 472 -13.78 -7.88 14.59
N GLU A 473 -14.57 -7.13 13.85
CA GLU A 473 -14.19 -5.82 13.34
C GLU A 473 -15.01 -4.72 13.99
N ILE A 474 -14.34 -3.66 14.42
CA ILE A 474 -14.94 -2.48 15.04
C ILE A 474 -14.43 -1.24 14.32
N THR A 475 -15.29 -0.27 14.11
CA THR A 475 -14.92 1.03 13.52
C THR A 475 -15.33 2.17 14.44
N LEU A 476 -14.40 3.12 14.71
CA LEU A 476 -14.71 4.37 15.38
C LEU A 476 -14.82 5.48 14.36
N SER A 477 -15.98 6.10 14.26
CA SER A 477 -16.28 7.18 13.31
C SER A 477 -16.25 8.56 13.95
N GLU A 478 -16.66 8.69 15.21
CA GLU A 478 -16.83 9.98 15.88
C GLU A 478 -15.49 10.57 16.37
N PRO A 479 -15.15 11.84 16.00
CA PRO A 479 -13.92 12.47 16.46
C PRO A 479 -13.96 12.87 17.93
N ILE A 480 -12.80 12.78 18.58
CA ILE A 480 -12.62 13.16 19.98
C ILE A 480 -11.69 14.37 20.12
N ARG A 481 -10.70 14.50 19.25
CA ARG A 481 -9.70 15.56 19.31
C ARG A 481 -10.31 16.93 19.05
N TYR A 482 -11.33 17.00 18.20
CA TYR A 482 -12.11 18.19 17.86
C TYR A 482 -13.59 17.80 17.71
N ALA A 483 -14.48 18.78 17.60
CA ALA A 483 -15.91 18.51 17.48
C ALA A 483 -16.26 17.89 16.10
N PRO A 484 -17.34 17.09 16.04
CA PRO A 484 -17.83 16.57 14.78
C PRO A 484 -18.17 17.69 13.79
N GLY A 485 -17.87 17.47 12.51
CA GLY A 485 -18.12 18.46 11.48
C GLY A 485 -17.11 19.61 11.44
N ASP A 486 -15.90 19.41 11.94
CA ASP A 486 -14.79 20.39 11.86
C ASP A 486 -14.51 20.78 10.40
N PRO A 487 -14.58 22.10 10.04
CA PRO A 487 -14.39 22.56 8.67
C PRO A 487 -12.96 22.32 8.16
N VAL A 488 -11.95 22.35 9.03
CA VAL A 488 -10.56 22.10 8.67
C VAL A 488 -10.37 20.62 8.31
N GLU A 489 -11.01 19.69 9.03
CA GLU A 489 -10.99 18.28 8.68
C GLU A 489 -11.65 18.02 7.31
N LYS A 490 -12.84 18.58 7.09
CA LYS A 490 -13.56 18.43 5.82
C LYS A 490 -12.75 18.97 4.64
N TRP A 491 -12.15 20.15 4.83
CA TRP A 491 -11.28 20.75 3.83
C TRP A 491 -10.05 19.88 3.54
N LEU A 492 -9.35 19.42 4.58
CA LEU A 492 -8.15 18.60 4.45
C LEU A 492 -8.46 17.28 3.74
N ASN A 493 -9.53 16.61 4.14
CA ASN A 493 -9.98 15.36 3.51
C ASN A 493 -10.30 15.57 2.03
N LYS A 494 -11.00 16.64 1.69
CA LYS A 494 -11.34 16.98 0.31
C LYS A 494 -10.10 17.27 -0.54
N VAL A 495 -9.20 18.12 -0.04
CA VAL A 495 -7.98 18.53 -0.78
C VAL A 495 -7.02 17.37 -0.99
N LEU A 496 -6.88 16.51 0.00
CA LEU A 496 -5.96 15.36 -0.05
C LEU A 496 -6.65 14.05 -0.46
N CYS A 497 -7.95 14.08 -0.76
CA CYS A 497 -8.74 12.90 -1.11
C CYS A 497 -8.64 11.76 -0.08
N LEU A 498 -8.54 12.10 1.22
CA LEU A 498 -8.33 11.11 2.29
C LEU A 498 -9.57 10.26 2.57
N ASP A 499 -10.74 10.81 2.37
CA ASP A 499 -12.04 10.17 2.57
C ASP A 499 -12.67 9.65 1.27
N ALA A 500 -11.90 9.66 0.17
CA ALA A 500 -12.38 9.20 -1.12
C ALA A 500 -12.91 7.75 -1.02
N THR A 501 -14.19 7.58 -1.27
CA THR A 501 -14.90 6.29 -1.26
C THR A 501 -15.60 6.08 -2.59
N LEU A 502 -15.64 4.83 -3.03
CA LEU A 502 -16.42 4.50 -4.23
C LEU A 502 -17.90 4.65 -3.92
N PRO A 503 -18.64 5.43 -4.70
CA PRO A 503 -20.09 5.42 -4.61
C PRO A 503 -20.60 4.02 -4.96
N LYS A 504 -21.71 3.59 -4.37
CA LYS A 504 -22.38 2.36 -4.81
C LYS A 504 -22.69 2.48 -6.31
N SER A 505 -22.18 1.54 -7.08
CA SER A 505 -22.32 1.60 -8.52
C SER A 505 -23.77 1.46 -8.94
N LYS A 506 -24.16 2.30 -9.91
CA LYS A 506 -25.48 2.22 -10.55
C LYS A 506 -25.51 1.26 -11.74
N ILE A 507 -24.35 0.86 -12.23
CA ILE A 507 -24.21 -0.04 -13.39
C ILE A 507 -24.78 -1.41 -13.05
N ASN A 508 -24.66 -1.87 -11.80
CA ASN A 508 -25.21 -3.16 -11.34
C ASN A 508 -26.73 -3.28 -11.50
N THR A 509 -27.46 -2.16 -11.56
CA THR A 509 -28.92 -2.16 -11.77
C THR A 509 -29.33 -2.26 -13.23
N GLN A 510 -28.42 -1.95 -14.16
CA GLN A 510 -28.67 -1.96 -15.61
C GLN A 510 -27.87 -3.04 -16.38
N GLY A 511 -27.04 -3.81 -15.69
CA GLY A 511 -26.11 -4.78 -16.27
C GLY A 511 -24.73 -4.17 -16.58
N CYS A 512 -23.69 -4.97 -16.43
CA CYS A 512 -22.33 -4.55 -16.74
C CYS A 512 -22.09 -4.53 -18.25
N PRO A 513 -21.54 -3.44 -18.84
CA PRO A 513 -21.23 -3.41 -20.25
C PRO A 513 -20.12 -4.42 -20.58
N HIS A 514 -20.22 -5.07 -21.74
CA HIS A 514 -19.16 -5.96 -22.20
C HIS A 514 -17.86 -5.16 -22.38
N PRO A 515 -16.68 -5.68 -21.95
CA PRO A 515 -15.41 -4.95 -22.05
C PRO A 515 -15.07 -4.43 -23.44
N SER A 516 -15.46 -5.17 -24.52
CA SER A 516 -15.21 -4.75 -25.91
C SER A 516 -15.94 -3.47 -26.31
N LYS A 517 -17.01 -3.09 -25.60
CA LYS A 517 -17.78 -1.87 -25.87
C LYS A 517 -17.28 -0.66 -25.07
N CYS A 518 -16.36 -0.88 -24.13
CA CYS A 518 -15.80 0.17 -23.29
C CYS A 518 -14.69 0.93 -24.04
N GLU A 519 -14.63 2.23 -23.80
CA GLU A 519 -13.66 3.13 -24.43
C GLU A 519 -12.62 3.59 -23.40
N LEU A 520 -11.38 3.70 -23.85
CA LEU A 520 -10.29 4.30 -23.06
C LEU A 520 -10.13 5.77 -23.46
N LEU A 521 -10.19 6.66 -22.48
CA LEU A 521 -10.06 8.10 -22.66
C LEU A 521 -8.82 8.60 -21.95
N GLN A 522 -8.15 9.59 -22.51
CA GLN A 522 -7.10 10.32 -21.82
C GLN A 522 -7.69 11.44 -20.97
N VAL A 523 -7.20 11.58 -19.74
CA VAL A 523 -7.65 12.60 -18.79
C VAL A 523 -6.72 13.80 -18.83
N ASN A 524 -7.26 14.99 -19.07
CA ASN A 524 -6.49 16.23 -19.03
C ASN A 524 -6.22 16.63 -17.57
N ARG A 525 -4.96 16.71 -17.19
CA ARG A 525 -4.54 17.01 -15.82
C ARG A 525 -4.78 18.46 -15.42
N ASP A 526 -4.69 19.42 -16.35
CA ASP A 526 -4.94 20.83 -16.06
C ASP A 526 -6.39 21.05 -15.64
N THR A 527 -7.31 20.44 -16.36
CA THR A 527 -8.75 20.50 -16.04
C THR A 527 -9.07 19.66 -14.80
N LEU A 528 -8.44 18.50 -14.63
CA LEU A 528 -8.66 17.63 -13.48
C LEU A 528 -8.30 18.32 -12.16
N PHE A 529 -7.20 19.08 -12.13
CA PHE A 529 -6.69 19.76 -10.94
C PHE A 529 -7.07 21.24 -10.85
N SER A 530 -8.00 21.70 -11.65
CA SER A 530 -8.50 23.10 -11.67
C SER A 530 -9.38 23.48 -10.47
N PHE A 531 -9.68 22.57 -9.57
CA PHE A 531 -10.63 22.75 -8.47
C PHE A 531 -12.07 23.03 -8.90
N HIS A 532 -12.43 22.79 -10.16
CA HIS A 532 -13.80 22.88 -10.63
C HIS A 532 -14.66 21.76 -10.03
N PRO A 533 -15.92 22.00 -9.62
CA PRO A 533 -16.76 21.00 -8.93
C PRO A 533 -16.91 19.67 -9.66
N VAL A 534 -17.00 19.70 -11.00
CA VAL A 534 -17.09 18.49 -11.85
C VAL A 534 -15.78 17.69 -11.83
N SER A 535 -14.66 18.40 -12.00
CA SER A 535 -13.33 17.81 -11.95
C SER A 535 -13.02 17.23 -10.59
N GLU A 536 -13.38 17.92 -9.51
CA GLU A 536 -13.20 17.44 -8.13
C GLU A 536 -13.97 16.15 -7.87
N LYS A 537 -15.21 16.05 -8.36
CA LYS A 537 -16.01 14.83 -8.22
C LYS A 537 -15.34 13.65 -8.92
N PHE A 538 -14.83 13.88 -10.14
CA PHE A 538 -14.15 12.84 -10.89
C PHE A 538 -12.83 12.46 -10.25
N LEU A 539 -12.05 13.45 -9.78
CA LEU A 539 -10.80 13.21 -9.05
C LEU A 539 -11.03 12.35 -7.79
N GLN A 540 -12.06 12.61 -7.01
CA GLN A 540 -12.42 11.80 -5.84
C GLN A 540 -12.74 10.35 -6.22
N GLN A 541 -13.50 10.12 -7.30
CA GLN A 541 -13.81 8.78 -7.79
C GLN A 541 -12.54 8.04 -8.26
N MET A 542 -11.69 8.71 -8.99
CA MET A 542 -10.43 8.17 -9.48
C MET A 542 -9.48 7.81 -8.33
N MET A 543 -9.35 8.71 -7.35
CA MET A 543 -8.56 8.44 -6.15
C MET A 543 -9.13 7.31 -5.31
N ALA A 544 -10.45 7.17 -5.23
CA ALA A 544 -11.10 6.06 -4.55
C ALA A 544 -10.74 4.70 -5.18
N LEU A 545 -10.65 4.61 -6.51
CA LEU A 545 -10.17 3.42 -7.21
C LEU A 545 -8.71 3.10 -6.88
N TYR A 546 -7.84 4.11 -6.88
CA TYR A 546 -6.44 3.91 -6.52
C TYR A 546 -6.27 3.43 -5.07
N VAL A 547 -7.00 4.03 -4.14
CA VAL A 547 -6.96 3.63 -2.71
C VAL A 547 -7.48 2.20 -2.52
N ALA A 548 -8.50 1.80 -3.27
CA ALA A 548 -9.06 0.45 -3.15
C ALA A 548 -8.11 -0.63 -3.70
N SER A 549 -7.31 -0.31 -4.72
CA SER A 549 -6.51 -1.30 -5.45
C SER A 549 -5.04 -1.35 -5.05
N HIS A 550 -4.46 -0.23 -4.59
CA HIS A 550 -3.03 -0.11 -4.29
C HIS A 550 -2.76 0.09 -2.80
N TYR A 551 -2.03 -0.83 -2.18
CA TYR A 551 -1.69 -0.79 -0.76
C TYR A 551 -0.74 0.36 -0.35
N LYS A 552 0.02 0.89 -1.29
CA LYS A 552 0.97 1.98 -1.06
C LYS A 552 0.50 3.25 -1.76
N ASN A 553 -0.63 3.80 -1.30
CA ASN A 553 -1.14 5.07 -1.81
C ASN A 553 -1.05 6.14 -0.72
N THR A 554 -0.30 7.20 -1.01
CA THR A 554 -0.06 8.32 -0.09
C THR A 554 -0.65 9.61 -0.64
N PRO A 555 -0.97 10.61 0.18
CA PRO A 555 -1.31 11.94 -0.34
C PRO A 555 -0.24 12.57 -1.24
N ASN A 556 1.05 12.24 -1.05
CA ASN A 556 2.11 12.68 -1.95
C ASN A 556 1.97 12.13 -3.37
N ASP A 557 1.32 10.98 -3.54
CA ASP A 557 1.04 10.43 -4.87
C ASP A 557 0.03 11.29 -5.65
N LEU A 558 -0.85 12.00 -4.95
CA LEU A 558 -1.75 12.99 -5.55
C LEU A 558 -0.94 14.16 -6.15
N GLN A 559 0.06 14.65 -5.44
CA GLN A 559 0.95 15.70 -5.95
C GLN A 559 1.82 15.19 -7.10
N LEU A 560 2.34 13.97 -7.02
CA LEU A 560 3.06 13.33 -8.11
C LEU A 560 2.19 13.24 -9.38
N MET A 561 0.95 12.79 -9.23
CA MET A 561 0.00 12.66 -10.34
C MET A 561 -0.36 14.00 -10.97
N SER A 562 -0.43 15.07 -10.17
CA SER A 562 -0.75 16.42 -10.64
C SER A 562 0.43 17.09 -11.31
N ASP A 563 1.62 17.07 -10.70
CA ASP A 563 2.73 17.95 -11.03
C ASP A 563 3.80 17.30 -11.90
N ALA A 564 3.99 15.98 -11.86
CA ALA A 564 5.07 15.31 -12.59
C ALA A 564 4.86 15.42 -14.11
N PRO A 565 5.85 15.93 -14.87
CA PRO A 565 5.67 16.23 -16.29
C PRO A 565 5.48 15.01 -17.16
N ALA A 566 6.16 13.90 -16.83
CA ALA A 566 6.14 12.65 -17.58
C ALA A 566 4.89 11.80 -17.37
N HIS A 567 4.00 12.17 -16.45
CA HIS A 567 2.83 11.36 -16.12
C HIS A 567 1.63 11.65 -16.99
N GLN A 568 0.95 10.59 -17.40
CA GLN A 568 -0.29 10.61 -18.18
C GLN A 568 -1.36 9.76 -17.48
N LEU A 569 -2.62 10.16 -17.61
CA LEU A 569 -3.76 9.53 -16.97
C LEU A 569 -4.76 9.04 -18.01
N TYR A 570 -5.24 7.83 -17.84
CA TYR A 570 -6.24 7.21 -18.70
C TYR A 570 -7.36 6.62 -17.86
N VAL A 571 -8.56 6.61 -18.40
CA VAL A 571 -9.75 6.05 -17.78
C VAL A 571 -10.53 5.21 -18.77
N LEU A 572 -10.86 3.98 -18.39
CA LEU A 572 -11.81 3.14 -19.11
C LEU A 572 -13.22 3.46 -18.62
N VAL A 573 -14.09 3.80 -19.54
CA VAL A 573 -15.47 4.16 -19.27
C VAL A 573 -16.42 3.27 -20.05
N PRO A 574 -17.66 3.06 -19.57
CA PRO A 574 -18.69 2.41 -20.35
C PRO A 574 -19.01 3.25 -21.59
N PRO A 575 -19.73 2.69 -22.59
CA PRO A 575 -20.19 3.48 -23.74
C PRO A 575 -20.88 4.76 -23.29
N ILE A 576 -20.44 5.90 -23.84
CA ILE A 576 -20.95 7.22 -23.44
C ILE A 576 -22.24 7.47 -24.19
N ASP A 577 -23.31 7.73 -23.44
CA ASP A 577 -24.55 8.26 -24.01
C ASP A 577 -24.40 9.79 -24.13
N GLU A 578 -24.22 10.28 -25.34
CA GLU A 578 -24.01 11.72 -25.62
C GLU A 578 -25.17 12.62 -25.16
N GLY A 579 -26.35 12.04 -24.94
CA GLY A 579 -27.50 12.75 -24.38
C GLY A 579 -27.54 12.84 -22.84
N ALA A 580 -26.66 12.10 -22.15
CA ALA A 580 -26.65 12.08 -20.70
C ALA A 580 -25.73 13.18 -20.13
N ALA A 581 -26.30 14.21 -19.52
CA ALA A 581 -25.53 15.25 -18.80
C ALA A 581 -24.89 14.73 -17.50
N LYS A 582 -24.21 13.59 -17.54
CA LYS A 582 -23.57 12.96 -16.37
C LYS A 582 -22.15 12.53 -16.72
N LEU A 583 -21.24 12.69 -15.75
CA LEU A 583 -19.89 12.10 -15.87
C LEU A 583 -19.97 10.58 -15.96
N PRO A 584 -19.20 9.96 -16.86
CA PRO A 584 -19.12 8.50 -16.93
C PRO A 584 -18.48 7.94 -15.67
N GLU A 585 -18.96 6.78 -15.24
CA GLU A 585 -18.39 6.07 -14.10
C GLU A 585 -17.07 5.42 -14.52
N PRO A 586 -15.95 5.66 -13.80
CA PRO A 586 -14.68 5.04 -14.14
C PRO A 586 -14.70 3.55 -13.78
N LEU A 587 -14.50 2.68 -14.77
CA LEU A 587 -14.41 1.24 -14.61
C LEU A 587 -12.98 0.81 -14.26
N CYS A 588 -12.00 1.40 -14.95
CA CYS A 588 -10.58 1.18 -14.72
C CYS A 588 -9.83 2.48 -14.96
N VAL A 589 -8.85 2.77 -14.13
CA VAL A 589 -7.96 3.93 -14.28
C VAL A 589 -6.52 3.46 -14.42
N ILE A 590 -5.76 4.10 -15.31
CA ILE A 590 -4.35 3.81 -15.54
C ILE A 590 -3.56 5.11 -15.39
N GLN A 591 -2.47 5.05 -14.63
CA GLN A 591 -1.46 6.10 -14.56
C GLN A 591 -0.18 5.57 -15.20
N VAL A 592 0.32 6.29 -16.16
CA VAL A 592 1.54 5.98 -16.90
C VAL A 592 2.58 7.06 -16.66
N ALA A 593 3.84 6.67 -16.56
CA ALA A 593 4.97 7.60 -16.57
C ALA A 593 5.84 7.30 -17.79
N LEU A 594 6.12 8.31 -18.60
CA LEU A 594 7.09 8.20 -19.68
C LEU A 594 8.49 8.17 -19.08
N GLU A 595 9.32 7.26 -19.56
CA GLU A 595 10.67 7.02 -19.05
C GLU A 595 11.67 6.83 -20.21
N GLY A 596 12.95 7.01 -19.90
CA GLY A 596 14.04 6.79 -20.85
C GLY A 596 14.48 8.07 -21.57
N ARG A 597 15.04 7.91 -22.77
CA ARG A 597 15.72 8.99 -23.52
C ARG A 597 16.85 9.62 -22.72
N ILE A 598 17.51 8.84 -21.88
CA ILE A 598 18.63 9.29 -21.05
C ILE A 598 19.89 9.20 -21.89
N SER A 599 20.70 10.26 -21.85
CA SER A 599 21.95 10.31 -22.61
C SER A 599 22.95 9.26 -22.07
N ARG A 600 23.65 8.57 -22.96
CA ARG A 600 24.67 7.57 -22.61
C ARG A 600 25.71 8.12 -21.62
N GLN A 601 26.11 9.38 -21.77
CA GLN A 601 27.04 10.04 -20.88
C GLN A 601 26.47 10.19 -19.45
N SER A 602 25.20 10.50 -19.30
CA SER A 602 24.52 10.56 -18.00
C SER A 602 24.44 9.19 -17.34
N VAL A 603 24.20 8.14 -18.13
CA VAL A 603 24.17 6.75 -17.63
C VAL A 603 25.54 6.35 -17.09
N LEU A 604 26.61 6.54 -17.86
CA LEU A 604 27.97 6.24 -17.45
C LEU A 604 28.40 7.01 -16.19
N ASN A 605 28.10 8.31 -16.13
CA ASN A 605 28.39 9.15 -14.97
C ASN A 605 27.63 8.70 -13.71
N SER A 606 26.41 8.22 -13.86
CA SER A 606 25.57 7.75 -12.75
C SER A 606 25.99 6.36 -12.28
N LEU A 607 26.28 5.44 -13.22
CA LEU A 607 26.77 4.10 -12.89
C LEU A 607 28.12 4.18 -12.15
N SER A 608 29.03 5.02 -12.60
CA SER A 608 30.37 5.19 -11.97
C SER A 608 30.28 5.76 -10.54
N ARG A 609 29.26 6.58 -10.25
CA ARG A 609 29.04 7.18 -8.92
C ARG A 609 28.07 6.39 -8.04
N GLY A 610 27.46 5.30 -8.53
CA GLY A 610 26.42 4.56 -7.85
C GLY A 610 25.15 5.38 -7.54
N GLN A 611 24.93 6.48 -8.27
CA GLN A 611 23.80 7.38 -8.08
C GLN A 611 22.72 7.10 -9.11
N ARG A 612 21.47 7.37 -8.75
CA ARG A 612 20.32 7.31 -9.66
C ARG A 612 19.69 8.70 -9.71
N ALA A 613 19.41 9.20 -10.91
CA ALA A 613 18.58 10.38 -11.07
C ALA A 613 17.13 10.06 -10.65
N GLY A 614 16.40 11.08 -10.21
CA GLY A 614 14.99 10.95 -9.89
C GLY A 614 14.13 10.84 -11.15
N GLY A 615 12.91 10.36 -11.01
CA GLY A 615 11.88 10.32 -12.04
C GLY A 615 11.79 9.00 -12.80
N ASP A 616 12.85 8.56 -13.46
CA ASP A 616 12.92 7.29 -14.17
C ASP A 616 13.17 6.13 -13.20
N LEU A 617 12.54 4.99 -13.44
CA LEU A 617 12.73 3.79 -12.64
C LEU A 617 13.34 2.64 -13.46
N ILE A 618 12.64 2.21 -14.50
CA ILE A 618 13.01 1.03 -15.30
C ILE A 618 14.34 1.24 -16.00
N PRO A 619 14.61 2.36 -16.70
CA PRO A 619 15.87 2.60 -17.36
C PRO A 619 17.07 2.44 -16.43
N TRP A 620 17.03 3.09 -15.28
CA TRP A 620 18.11 3.01 -14.28
C TRP A 620 18.28 1.62 -13.69
N LEU A 621 17.17 0.91 -13.48
CA LEU A 621 17.20 -0.42 -12.90
C LEU A 621 17.80 -1.43 -13.88
N VAL A 622 17.39 -1.39 -15.14
CA VAL A 622 17.91 -2.29 -16.19
C VAL A 622 19.37 -1.98 -16.47
N SER A 623 19.73 -0.71 -16.68
CA SER A 623 21.13 -0.33 -16.91
C SER A 623 22.04 -0.76 -15.77
N GLN A 624 21.61 -0.63 -14.52
CA GLN A 624 22.38 -1.07 -13.37
C GLN A 624 22.48 -2.60 -13.29
N GLN A 625 21.38 -3.31 -13.53
CA GLN A 625 21.31 -4.77 -13.42
C GLN A 625 22.16 -5.47 -14.48
N TYR A 626 22.10 -4.98 -15.71
CA TYR A 626 22.77 -5.56 -16.85
C TYR A 626 24.10 -4.89 -17.19
N GLN A 627 24.43 -3.78 -16.52
CA GLN A 627 25.57 -2.90 -16.86
C GLN A 627 25.50 -2.46 -18.33
N ASP A 628 24.28 -2.21 -18.80
CA ASP A 628 23.99 -1.78 -20.16
C ASP A 628 23.77 -0.27 -20.18
N GLU A 629 24.48 0.39 -21.09
CA GLU A 629 24.47 1.86 -21.24
C GLU A 629 23.45 2.33 -22.27
N ASP A 630 23.02 1.45 -23.16
CA ASP A 630 22.21 1.81 -24.32
C ASP A 630 20.73 1.69 -24.04
N PHE A 631 20.30 0.76 -23.16
CA PHE A 631 18.89 0.57 -22.81
C PHE A 631 18.21 1.85 -22.32
N ALA A 632 18.88 2.65 -21.49
CA ALA A 632 18.31 3.89 -20.98
C ALA A 632 18.07 4.97 -22.03
N GLY A 633 18.69 4.83 -23.21
CA GLY A 633 18.42 5.65 -24.39
C GLY A 633 17.10 5.34 -25.07
N LEU A 634 16.53 4.15 -24.84
CA LEU A 634 15.22 3.77 -25.34
C LEU A 634 14.11 4.60 -24.69
N SER A 635 13.01 4.75 -25.42
CA SER A 635 11.82 5.47 -24.98
C SER A 635 10.80 4.46 -24.47
N GLY A 636 10.33 4.62 -23.25
CA GLY A 636 9.37 3.69 -22.66
C GLY A 636 8.25 4.37 -21.88
N ALA A 637 7.19 3.63 -21.65
CA ALA A 637 6.11 4.00 -20.75
C ALA A 637 6.00 2.98 -19.63
N ARG A 638 6.07 3.45 -18.38
CA ARG A 638 5.86 2.59 -17.22
C ARG A 638 4.44 2.73 -16.70
N VAL A 639 3.71 1.64 -16.62
CA VAL A 639 2.44 1.60 -15.89
C VAL A 639 2.74 1.73 -14.40
N VAL A 640 2.45 2.92 -13.85
CA VAL A 640 2.67 3.24 -12.43
C VAL A 640 1.58 2.61 -11.59
N ARG A 641 0.34 2.74 -12.06
CA ARG A 641 -0.86 2.19 -11.41
C ARG A 641 -1.89 1.79 -12.44
N ILE A 642 -2.52 0.67 -12.19
CA ILE A 642 -3.74 0.25 -12.86
C ILE A 642 -4.73 -0.20 -11.78
N ALA A 643 -5.92 0.34 -11.78
CA ALA A 643 -6.92 0.07 -10.77
C ALA A 643 -8.29 -0.13 -11.40
N THR A 644 -8.87 -1.31 -11.20
CA THR A 644 -10.22 -1.64 -11.62
C THR A 644 -11.16 -1.53 -10.43
N ASN A 645 -12.39 -1.11 -10.67
CA ASN A 645 -13.39 -1.03 -9.62
C ASN A 645 -13.58 -2.41 -8.95
N PRO A 646 -13.45 -2.51 -7.60
CA PRO A 646 -13.56 -3.77 -6.87
C PRO A 646 -14.86 -4.55 -7.11
N GLU A 647 -15.96 -3.86 -7.45
CA GLU A 647 -17.24 -4.50 -7.76
C GLU A 647 -17.23 -5.26 -9.11
N TYR A 648 -16.24 -4.97 -9.97
CA TYR A 648 -16.12 -5.52 -11.34
C TYR A 648 -14.79 -6.25 -11.57
N VAL A 649 -14.15 -6.70 -10.52
CA VAL A 649 -12.89 -7.49 -10.62
C VAL A 649 -13.15 -8.80 -11.35
N ASN A 650 -12.17 -9.23 -12.14
CA ASN A 650 -12.20 -10.45 -12.99
C ASN A 650 -13.21 -10.42 -14.16
N MET A 651 -13.80 -9.27 -14.49
CA MET A 651 -14.69 -9.10 -15.64
C MET A 651 -13.96 -8.69 -16.94
N GLY A 652 -12.63 -8.61 -16.92
CA GLY A 652 -11.83 -8.30 -18.11
C GLY A 652 -11.58 -6.79 -18.37
N TYR A 653 -12.10 -5.89 -17.55
CA TYR A 653 -11.93 -4.43 -17.76
C TYR A 653 -10.47 -3.98 -17.66
N GLY A 654 -9.70 -4.50 -16.72
CA GLY A 654 -8.28 -4.18 -16.60
C GLY A 654 -7.47 -4.65 -17.82
N SER A 655 -7.76 -5.85 -18.33
CA SER A 655 -7.13 -6.38 -19.54
C SER A 655 -7.50 -5.55 -20.78
N ARG A 656 -8.77 -5.16 -20.89
CA ARG A 656 -9.25 -4.30 -21.99
C ARG A 656 -8.62 -2.91 -21.96
N ALA A 657 -8.52 -2.30 -20.79
CA ALA A 657 -7.88 -0.99 -20.63
C ALA A 657 -6.40 -1.03 -21.04
N LEU A 658 -5.69 -2.09 -20.64
CA LEU A 658 -4.28 -2.28 -21.01
C LEU A 658 -4.12 -2.58 -22.51
N GLU A 659 -4.99 -3.38 -23.11
CA GLU A 659 -5.01 -3.66 -24.56
C GLU A 659 -5.17 -2.37 -25.35
N LEU A 660 -6.17 -1.55 -25.02
CA LEU A 660 -6.42 -0.27 -25.69
C LEU A 660 -5.26 0.72 -25.50
N LEU A 661 -4.63 0.72 -24.35
CA LEU A 661 -3.44 1.54 -24.09
C LEU A 661 -2.27 1.13 -24.98
N ILE A 662 -2.05 -0.16 -25.14
CA ILE A 662 -0.98 -0.69 -26.00
C ILE A 662 -1.29 -0.38 -27.45
N ASP A 663 -2.52 -0.63 -27.91
CA ASP A 663 -3.00 -0.30 -29.26
C ASP A 663 -2.82 1.19 -29.57
N PHE A 664 -3.01 2.06 -28.56
CA PHE A 664 -2.76 3.48 -28.71
C PHE A 664 -1.29 3.79 -28.97
N TYR A 665 -0.38 3.24 -28.15
CA TYR A 665 1.06 3.47 -28.34
C TYR A 665 1.61 2.78 -29.59
N GLU A 666 0.99 1.71 -30.09
CA GLU A 666 1.28 1.10 -31.38
C GLU A 666 0.72 1.90 -32.59
N GLY A 667 0.00 3.02 -32.31
CA GLY A 667 -0.51 3.90 -33.36
C GLY A 667 -1.77 3.42 -34.06
N ARG A 668 -2.48 2.40 -33.53
CA ARG A 668 -3.67 1.82 -34.17
C ARG A 668 -4.88 2.76 -34.23
N PHE A 669 -4.91 3.81 -33.39
CA PHE A 669 -5.95 4.83 -33.38
C PHE A 669 -5.59 6.08 -34.15
N THR A 670 -4.39 6.16 -34.73
CA THR A 670 -3.91 7.35 -35.41
C THR A 670 -4.72 7.60 -36.69
N SER A 671 -5.37 8.75 -36.77
CA SER A 671 -6.03 9.21 -37.98
C SER A 671 -4.99 9.70 -38.99
N LEU A 672 -5.14 9.34 -40.26
CA LEU A 672 -4.31 9.83 -41.35
C LEU A 672 -4.76 11.22 -41.85
N SER A 673 -5.77 11.84 -41.30
CA SER A 673 -6.21 13.18 -41.65
C SER A 673 -5.20 14.25 -41.18
N GLU A 674 -4.84 15.16 -42.10
CA GLU A 674 -3.88 16.24 -41.84
C GLU A 674 -4.44 17.34 -40.91
N ASP A 675 -5.76 17.32 -40.64
CA ASP A 675 -6.50 18.35 -39.87
C ASP A 675 -6.42 18.17 -38.34
N LEU A 676 -5.62 17.24 -37.85
CA LEU A 676 -5.34 17.15 -36.39
C LEU A 676 -4.38 18.29 -36.00
N SER A 677 -4.93 19.52 -35.88
CA SER A 677 -4.29 20.54 -35.07
C SER A 677 -4.15 19.96 -33.65
N ASP A 678 -2.92 19.89 -33.15
CA ASP A 678 -2.71 19.57 -31.73
C ASP A 678 -3.61 20.53 -30.93
N PRO A 679 -4.61 20.02 -30.21
CA PRO A 679 -5.39 20.87 -29.36
C PRO A 679 -4.41 21.58 -28.44
N GLN A 680 -4.55 22.88 -28.28
CA GLN A 680 -3.73 23.64 -27.32
C GLN A 680 -4.00 23.07 -25.95
N ASP A 681 -3.19 22.05 -25.59
CA ASP A 681 -3.32 21.32 -24.33
C ASP A 681 -2.80 22.10 -23.13
N GLU A 682 -2.04 23.15 -23.39
CA GLU A 682 -1.43 23.94 -22.33
C GLU A 682 -2.32 25.12 -21.98
N MET A 683 -2.84 25.06 -20.79
CA MET A 683 -3.58 26.15 -20.19
C MET A 683 -2.60 27.28 -19.83
N VAL A 684 -2.77 28.48 -20.41
CA VAL A 684 -2.03 29.68 -19.98
C VAL A 684 -2.39 29.95 -18.52
N ARG A 685 -1.42 29.82 -17.63
CA ARG A 685 -1.69 29.87 -16.19
C ARG A 685 -1.72 31.29 -15.65
N VAL A 686 -0.66 32.03 -15.81
CA VAL A 686 -0.54 33.40 -15.34
C VAL A 686 0.56 34.06 -16.16
N THR A 687 0.36 35.31 -16.65
CA THR A 687 1.37 36.10 -17.32
C THR A 687 2.13 36.93 -16.32
N ASP A 688 3.42 37.23 -16.60
CA ASP A 688 4.24 38.10 -15.76
C ASP A 688 3.64 39.51 -15.63
N ALA A 689 2.90 39.96 -16.64
CA ALA A 689 2.18 41.23 -16.62
C ALA A 689 1.08 41.23 -15.56
N GLU A 690 0.27 40.16 -15.50
CA GLU A 690 -0.79 40.01 -14.48
C GLU A 690 -0.20 39.95 -13.05
N LEU A 691 0.96 39.30 -12.86
CA LEU A 691 1.61 39.25 -11.57
C LEU A 691 2.17 40.58 -11.09
N ASN A 692 2.65 41.42 -12.03
CA ASN A 692 3.24 42.72 -11.70
C ASN A 692 2.19 43.81 -11.41
N GLU A 693 0.99 43.70 -12.02
CA GLU A 693 -0.10 44.64 -11.82
C GLU A 693 -1.01 44.27 -10.63
N SER A 694 -0.87 43.08 -10.07
CA SER A 694 -1.71 42.60 -8.99
C SER A 694 -1.31 43.16 -7.63
N ASN A 695 -2.33 43.52 -6.82
CA ASN A 695 -2.18 43.85 -5.41
C ASN A 695 -2.85 42.73 -4.56
N LEU A 696 -2.17 42.29 -3.52
CA LEU A 696 -2.61 41.20 -2.66
C LEU A 696 -4.04 41.40 -2.06
N LEU A 697 -4.37 42.64 -1.74
CA LEU A 697 -5.66 43.03 -1.14
C LEU A 697 -6.82 42.97 -2.13
N ASP A 698 -6.54 43.18 -3.41
CA ASP A 698 -7.53 43.15 -4.50
C ASP A 698 -7.39 41.93 -5.40
N ASP A 699 -6.61 40.93 -4.95
CA ASP A 699 -6.29 39.74 -5.72
C ASP A 699 -7.53 38.86 -5.98
N ASN A 700 -7.90 38.78 -7.26
CA ASN A 700 -9.06 38.02 -7.69
C ASN A 700 -8.67 36.60 -8.07
N VAL A 701 -8.52 35.77 -7.04
CA VAL A 701 -8.20 34.33 -7.17
C VAL A 701 -9.51 33.52 -7.12
N HIS A 702 -9.92 33.02 -8.27
CA HIS A 702 -11.14 32.21 -8.41
C HIS A 702 -10.94 31.02 -9.36
N VAL A 703 -11.86 30.05 -9.27
CA VAL A 703 -11.87 28.88 -10.17
C VAL A 703 -12.08 29.36 -11.60
N ARG A 704 -11.32 28.82 -12.55
CA ARG A 704 -11.42 29.19 -13.98
C ARG A 704 -12.77 28.81 -14.56
N ASP A 705 -13.23 29.57 -15.57
CA ASP A 705 -14.42 29.21 -16.32
C ASP A 705 -14.16 27.92 -17.13
N ILE A 706 -15.15 27.04 -17.18
CA ILE A 706 -15.13 25.80 -17.96
C ILE A 706 -14.78 26.04 -19.45
N ARG A 707 -15.18 27.16 -19.99
CA ARG A 707 -14.92 27.55 -21.40
C ARG A 707 -13.46 27.90 -21.69
N SER A 708 -12.72 28.26 -20.66
CA SER A 708 -11.29 28.60 -20.76
C SER A 708 -10.37 27.42 -20.51
N MET A 709 -10.92 26.26 -20.20
CA MET A 709 -10.18 25.05 -19.91
C MET A 709 -10.29 24.04 -21.05
N PRO A 710 -9.23 23.24 -21.30
CA PRO A 710 -9.34 22.10 -22.21
C PRO A 710 -10.37 21.09 -21.72
N PRO A 711 -10.93 20.23 -22.59
CA PRO A 711 -11.88 19.21 -22.17
C PRO A 711 -11.24 18.23 -21.18
N LEU A 712 -12.01 17.78 -20.18
CA LEU A 712 -11.53 16.84 -19.17
C LEU A 712 -11.09 15.50 -19.78
N PHE A 713 -11.80 15.04 -20.82
CA PHE A 713 -11.53 13.79 -21.53
C PHE A 713 -11.24 14.04 -22.99
N SER A 714 -10.27 13.32 -23.54
CA SER A 714 -9.97 13.26 -24.96
C SER A 714 -10.01 11.83 -25.44
N LYS A 715 -10.59 11.59 -26.63
CA LYS A 715 -10.55 10.27 -27.25
C LYS A 715 -9.13 9.97 -27.73
N LEU A 716 -8.72 8.70 -27.69
CA LEU A 716 -7.39 8.30 -28.13
C LEU A 716 -7.14 8.58 -29.63
N SER A 717 -8.20 8.60 -30.43
CA SER A 717 -8.13 8.98 -31.85
C SER A 717 -7.84 10.47 -32.10
N GLU A 718 -8.05 11.32 -31.10
CA GLU A 718 -7.80 12.77 -31.15
C GLU A 718 -6.37 13.13 -30.72
N ARG A 719 -5.60 12.15 -30.28
CA ARG A 719 -4.26 12.34 -29.74
C ARG A 719 -3.23 11.59 -30.57
N ARG A 720 -2.06 12.19 -30.69
CA ARG A 720 -0.89 11.48 -31.22
C ARG A 720 -0.22 10.70 -30.09
N PRO A 721 0.03 9.40 -30.27
CA PRO A 721 0.79 8.63 -29.29
C PRO A 721 2.25 9.08 -29.27
N ASP A 722 2.87 9.03 -28.09
CA ASP A 722 4.32 9.14 -27.98
C ASP A 722 4.98 7.97 -28.68
N ALA A 723 6.10 8.24 -29.38
CA ALA A 723 6.90 7.19 -30.01
C ALA A 723 7.68 6.44 -28.92
N LEU A 724 7.29 5.21 -28.66
CA LEU A 724 7.83 4.37 -27.59
C LEU A 724 8.37 3.06 -28.14
N ASP A 725 9.45 2.56 -27.52
CA ASP A 725 10.04 1.26 -27.82
C ASP A 725 9.43 0.14 -26.96
N TYR A 726 9.00 0.48 -25.73
CA TYR A 726 8.42 -0.50 -24.80
C TYR A 726 7.37 0.09 -23.86
N VAL A 727 6.54 -0.79 -23.34
CA VAL A 727 5.72 -0.56 -22.15
C VAL A 727 6.23 -1.46 -21.03
N GLY A 728 6.47 -0.89 -19.86
CA GLY A 728 6.97 -1.61 -18.70
C GLY A 728 6.07 -1.50 -17.48
N VAL A 729 6.27 -2.40 -16.53
CA VAL A 729 5.61 -2.38 -15.22
C VAL A 729 6.58 -2.81 -14.13
N SER A 730 6.43 -2.21 -12.95
CA SER A 730 7.10 -2.64 -11.72
C SER A 730 6.05 -2.86 -10.64
N TYR A 731 5.94 -4.08 -10.12
CA TYR A 731 4.89 -4.47 -9.18
C TYR A 731 5.41 -5.44 -8.11
N GLY A 732 4.69 -5.56 -6.99
CA GLY A 732 4.93 -6.60 -5.99
C GLY A 732 4.44 -7.95 -6.51
N LEU A 733 5.34 -8.92 -6.56
CA LEU A 733 5.07 -10.22 -7.15
C LEU A 733 4.02 -11.00 -6.34
N THR A 734 2.88 -11.25 -6.98
CA THR A 734 1.83 -12.17 -6.52
C THR A 734 1.40 -13.06 -7.68
N PRO A 735 0.90 -14.28 -7.45
CA PRO A 735 0.46 -15.17 -8.52
C PRO A 735 -0.57 -14.53 -9.47
N SER A 736 -1.55 -13.83 -8.91
CA SER A 736 -2.64 -13.17 -9.66
C SER A 736 -2.12 -12.05 -10.55
N LEU A 737 -1.24 -11.17 -10.04
CA LEU A 737 -0.65 -10.08 -10.82
C LEU A 737 0.30 -10.61 -11.88
N HIS A 738 1.11 -11.64 -11.55
CA HIS A 738 1.98 -12.26 -12.54
C HIS A 738 1.18 -12.85 -13.71
N LYS A 739 0.09 -13.58 -13.41
CA LYS A 739 -0.82 -14.13 -14.43
C LYS A 739 -1.44 -13.01 -15.29
N PHE A 740 -1.83 -11.89 -14.69
CA PHE A 740 -2.38 -10.73 -15.43
C PHE A 740 -1.37 -10.17 -16.44
N TRP A 741 -0.15 -9.87 -16.02
CA TRP A 741 0.88 -9.31 -16.88
C TRP A 741 1.39 -10.31 -17.94
N LYS A 742 1.54 -11.58 -17.56
CA LYS A 742 1.92 -12.67 -18.48
C LYS A 742 0.90 -12.80 -19.63
N ARG A 743 -0.41 -12.79 -19.33
CA ARG A 743 -1.47 -12.85 -20.35
C ARG A 743 -1.45 -11.66 -21.31
N SER A 744 -0.95 -10.53 -20.89
CA SER A 744 -0.77 -9.34 -21.74
C SER A 744 0.58 -9.32 -22.46
N SER A 745 1.27 -10.46 -22.55
CA SER A 745 2.55 -10.63 -23.25
C SER A 745 3.71 -9.80 -22.68
N PHE A 746 3.70 -9.51 -21.41
CA PHE A 746 4.83 -8.91 -20.72
C PHE A 746 5.85 -9.98 -20.34
N VAL A 747 7.13 -9.64 -20.47
CA VAL A 747 8.29 -10.51 -20.23
C VAL A 747 9.03 -10.02 -18.98
N PRO A 748 9.35 -10.90 -18.01
CA PRO A 748 10.10 -10.50 -16.84
C PRO A 748 11.57 -10.26 -17.20
N VAL A 749 12.09 -9.12 -16.73
CA VAL A 749 13.50 -8.74 -16.91
C VAL A 749 14.24 -8.53 -15.60
N TYR A 750 13.51 -8.38 -14.51
CA TYR A 750 14.12 -8.18 -13.20
C TYR A 750 13.22 -8.67 -12.07
N LEU A 751 13.81 -9.34 -11.11
CA LEU A 751 13.16 -9.71 -9.85
C LEU A 751 14.09 -9.35 -8.69
N ARG A 752 13.61 -8.49 -7.81
CA ARG A 752 14.39 -8.04 -6.65
C ARG A 752 14.60 -9.19 -5.67
N GLN A 753 15.84 -9.46 -5.28
CA GLN A 753 16.17 -10.56 -4.38
C GLN A 753 15.72 -10.30 -2.93
N THR A 754 15.76 -9.03 -2.49
CA THR A 754 15.28 -8.66 -1.16
C THR A 754 13.80 -8.29 -1.21
N PRO A 755 12.97 -8.88 -0.34
CA PRO A 755 11.56 -8.53 -0.28
C PRO A 755 11.37 -7.07 0.17
N ASN A 756 10.23 -6.49 -0.15
CA ASN A 756 9.82 -5.20 0.37
C ASN A 756 9.58 -5.33 1.88
N GLU A 757 10.16 -4.44 2.66
CA GLU A 757 10.06 -4.48 4.13
C GLU A 757 8.62 -4.39 4.63
N LEU A 758 7.76 -3.61 3.97
CA LEU A 758 6.36 -3.40 4.39
C LEU A 758 5.45 -4.59 4.04
N THR A 759 5.59 -5.16 2.83
CA THR A 759 4.65 -6.17 2.32
C THR A 759 5.20 -7.58 2.31
N GLY A 760 6.53 -7.73 2.35
CA GLY A 760 7.22 -9.00 2.18
C GLY A 760 7.21 -9.52 0.74
N GLU A 761 6.71 -8.73 -0.23
CA GLU A 761 6.68 -9.09 -1.64
C GLU A 761 7.97 -8.70 -2.34
N HIS A 762 8.39 -9.50 -3.31
CA HIS A 762 9.51 -9.17 -4.19
C HIS A 762 9.03 -8.29 -5.34
N SER A 763 9.75 -7.21 -5.65
CA SER A 763 9.42 -6.36 -6.81
C SER A 763 9.84 -7.06 -8.09
N CYS A 764 8.90 -7.23 -9.01
CA CYS A 764 9.12 -7.76 -10.35
C CYS A 764 8.98 -6.65 -11.38
N VAL A 765 9.88 -6.59 -12.35
CA VAL A 765 9.78 -5.71 -13.51
C VAL A 765 9.59 -6.55 -14.75
N MET A 766 8.54 -6.22 -15.50
CA MET A 766 8.22 -6.86 -16.76
C MET A 766 8.12 -5.81 -17.87
N LEU A 767 8.54 -6.16 -19.07
CA LEU A 767 8.52 -5.32 -20.25
C LEU A 767 7.74 -5.98 -21.38
N ARG A 768 7.11 -5.16 -22.20
CA ARG A 768 6.56 -5.54 -23.49
C ARG A 768 7.12 -4.61 -24.55
N GLY A 769 7.81 -5.16 -25.55
CA GLY A 769 8.25 -4.40 -26.72
C GLY A 769 7.04 -3.97 -27.55
N LEU A 770 7.11 -2.77 -28.14
CA LEU A 770 6.10 -2.23 -29.03
C LEU A 770 6.57 -2.37 -30.47
N SER A 771 5.71 -2.89 -31.34
CA SER A 771 5.97 -3.00 -32.78
C SER A 771 5.47 -1.74 -33.49
N THR A 772 6.22 -0.64 -33.36
CA THR A 772 5.94 0.58 -34.12
C THR A 772 6.71 0.55 -35.44
N GLY A 773 6.10 0.01 -36.48
CA GLY A 773 6.65 0.01 -37.83
C GLY A 773 7.83 -0.93 -38.05
N SER A 774 9.06 -0.42 -38.05
CA SER A 774 10.29 -1.20 -38.31
C SER A 774 11.15 -1.48 -37.07
N SER A 775 10.65 -1.19 -35.87
CA SER A 775 11.41 -1.40 -34.64
C SER A 775 11.53 -2.89 -34.34
N ASP A 776 12.77 -3.37 -34.31
CA ASP A 776 13.12 -4.73 -33.91
C ASP A 776 12.94 -4.86 -32.37
N ILE A 777 12.14 -5.83 -31.93
CA ILE A 777 11.93 -6.14 -30.51
C ILE A 777 12.85 -7.26 -29.99
N SER A 778 13.79 -7.71 -30.80
CA SER A 778 14.71 -8.83 -30.48
C SER A 778 15.61 -8.50 -29.27
N TRP A 779 15.92 -7.22 -29.04
CA TRP A 779 16.68 -6.77 -27.87
C TRP A 779 16.09 -7.28 -26.53
N LEU A 780 14.77 -7.38 -26.43
CA LEU A 780 14.09 -7.88 -25.23
C LEU A 780 14.40 -9.35 -24.98
N GLY A 781 14.60 -10.14 -26.04
CA GLY A 781 14.97 -11.55 -25.96
C GLY A 781 16.31 -11.78 -25.27
N ALA A 782 17.30 -10.90 -25.49
CA ALA A 782 18.59 -10.97 -24.80
C ALA A 782 18.46 -10.78 -23.28
N PHE A 783 17.69 -9.78 -22.86
CA PHE A 783 17.42 -9.54 -21.44
C PHE A 783 16.60 -10.67 -20.80
N ALA A 784 15.62 -11.21 -21.52
CA ALA A 784 14.81 -12.33 -21.03
C ALA A 784 15.67 -13.59 -20.80
N ARG A 785 16.61 -13.87 -21.69
CA ARG A 785 17.53 -14.99 -21.59
C ARG A 785 18.47 -14.87 -20.40
N ASP A 786 19.09 -13.72 -20.20
CA ASP A 786 19.95 -13.49 -19.03
C ASP A 786 19.16 -13.55 -17.73
N TYR A 787 17.96 -12.93 -17.72
CA TYR A 787 17.05 -13.02 -16.58
C TYR A 787 16.69 -14.48 -16.25
N HIS A 788 16.30 -15.26 -17.25
CA HIS A 788 15.90 -16.66 -17.07
C HIS A 788 17.04 -17.47 -16.45
N LYS A 789 18.24 -17.35 -16.99
CA LYS A 789 19.45 -18.01 -16.45
C LYS A 789 19.71 -17.63 -14.99
N ARG A 790 19.64 -16.34 -14.67
CA ARG A 790 19.80 -15.85 -13.28
C ARG A 790 18.71 -16.36 -12.36
N PHE A 791 17.47 -16.37 -12.83
CA PHE A 791 16.32 -16.82 -12.05
C PHE A 791 16.47 -18.30 -11.68
N LEU A 792 16.80 -19.16 -12.65
CA LEU A 792 17.05 -20.59 -12.40
C LEU A 792 18.13 -20.80 -11.34
N ALA A 793 19.24 -20.06 -11.40
CA ALA A 793 20.29 -20.15 -10.41
C ALA A 793 19.85 -19.69 -9.01
N LEU A 794 19.05 -18.62 -8.93
CA LEU A 794 18.61 -18.04 -7.65
C LEU A 794 17.45 -18.82 -6.99
N LEU A 795 16.83 -19.76 -7.68
CA LEU A 795 15.79 -20.63 -7.12
C LEU A 795 16.30 -21.46 -5.94
N SER A 796 17.58 -21.81 -5.90
CA SER A 796 18.19 -22.52 -4.77
C SER A 796 18.57 -21.62 -3.60
N TYR A 797 18.50 -20.29 -3.76
CA TYR A 797 18.88 -19.28 -2.76
C TYR A 797 17.69 -18.42 -2.36
N GLN A 798 17.61 -17.22 -2.91
CA GLN A 798 16.66 -16.16 -2.47
C GLN A 798 15.20 -16.49 -2.79
N PHE A 799 14.95 -17.25 -3.85
CA PHE A 799 13.61 -17.60 -4.30
C PHE A 799 13.19 -19.04 -3.96
N ARG A 800 13.93 -19.67 -3.04
CA ARG A 800 13.64 -21.04 -2.60
C ARG A 800 12.24 -21.20 -2.02
N GLU A 801 11.78 -20.19 -1.26
CA GLU A 801 10.48 -20.18 -0.59
C GLU A 801 9.29 -19.87 -1.53
N PHE A 802 9.56 -19.56 -2.79
CA PHE A 802 8.47 -19.31 -3.74
C PHE A 802 7.66 -20.58 -3.99
N PRO A 803 6.33 -20.48 -4.16
CA PRO A 803 5.54 -21.60 -4.64
C PRO A 803 6.10 -22.12 -5.98
N SER A 804 6.17 -23.44 -6.13
CA SER A 804 6.73 -24.08 -7.34
C SER A 804 5.92 -23.70 -8.59
N VAL A 805 4.62 -23.58 -8.47
CA VAL A 805 3.70 -23.13 -9.53
C VAL A 805 4.01 -21.69 -9.97
N LEU A 806 4.28 -20.79 -9.02
CA LEU A 806 4.68 -19.41 -9.35
C LEU A 806 6.05 -19.40 -10.05
N SER A 807 7.00 -20.17 -9.53
CA SER A 807 8.35 -20.28 -10.12
C SER A 807 8.28 -20.81 -11.54
N LEU A 808 7.44 -21.82 -11.78
CA LEU A 808 7.18 -22.35 -13.12
C LEU A 808 6.58 -21.27 -14.04
N SER A 809 5.57 -20.55 -13.58
CA SER A 809 4.94 -19.49 -14.37
C SER A 809 5.91 -18.37 -14.77
N ILE A 810 6.87 -18.04 -13.88
CA ILE A 810 7.95 -17.09 -14.18
C ILE A 810 8.91 -17.65 -15.22
N CYS A 811 9.32 -18.92 -15.11
CA CYS A 811 10.16 -19.57 -16.12
C CYS A 811 9.49 -19.59 -17.50
N GLU A 812 8.22 -19.93 -17.57
CA GLU A 812 7.46 -19.95 -18.83
C GLU A 812 7.38 -18.55 -19.47
N SER A 813 7.15 -17.51 -18.68
CA SER A 813 7.09 -16.14 -19.20
C SER A 813 8.47 -15.64 -19.67
N ALA A 814 9.55 -16.02 -18.97
CA ALA A 814 10.91 -15.74 -19.40
C ALA A 814 11.28 -16.50 -20.68
N GLY A 815 10.94 -17.79 -20.75
CA GLY A 815 11.15 -18.61 -21.95
C GLY A 815 10.33 -18.13 -23.16
N ALA A 816 9.14 -17.57 -22.96
CA ALA A 816 8.40 -16.90 -24.02
C ALA A 816 9.12 -15.64 -24.52
N GLY A 817 9.76 -14.89 -23.62
CA GLY A 817 10.57 -13.73 -23.95
C GLY A 817 11.82 -14.09 -24.75
N GLU A 818 12.49 -15.18 -24.44
CA GLU A 818 13.67 -15.66 -25.19
C GLU A 818 13.37 -15.91 -26.67
N LYS A 819 12.15 -16.37 -26.96
CA LYS A 819 11.71 -16.64 -28.34
C LYS A 819 11.53 -15.39 -29.20
N LEU A 820 11.52 -14.20 -28.62
CA LEU A 820 11.48 -12.94 -29.36
C LEU A 820 12.78 -12.70 -30.15
N ASP A 821 13.88 -13.27 -29.67
CA ASP A 821 15.16 -13.31 -30.39
C ASP A 821 15.36 -14.70 -31.01
N SER A 822 14.94 -14.87 -32.24
CA SER A 822 15.10 -16.14 -32.98
C SER A 822 16.53 -16.44 -33.45
N SER A 823 17.45 -15.45 -33.29
CA SER A 823 18.83 -15.59 -33.80
C SER A 823 19.66 -16.56 -32.96
N ILE A 824 19.31 -16.79 -31.71
CA ILE A 824 20.06 -17.61 -30.76
C ILE A 824 19.13 -18.63 -30.14
N ALA A 825 19.02 -19.80 -30.70
CA ALA A 825 18.40 -20.95 -30.04
C ALA A 825 19.37 -21.50 -28.95
N PRO A 826 18.87 -21.98 -27.82
CA PRO A 826 19.72 -22.64 -26.83
C PRO A 826 20.42 -23.84 -27.50
N PRO A 827 21.74 -24.01 -27.30
CA PRO A 827 22.46 -25.12 -27.90
C PRO A 827 21.88 -26.44 -27.38
N ALA A 828 21.49 -27.30 -28.29
CA ALA A 828 21.01 -28.63 -27.95
C ALA A 828 22.08 -29.41 -27.17
N LEU A 829 21.63 -30.17 -26.15
CA LEU A 829 22.50 -30.99 -25.32
C LEU A 829 23.24 -32.02 -26.21
N ARG A 830 24.56 -32.06 -26.09
CA ARG A 830 25.43 -33.01 -26.79
C ARG A 830 25.97 -34.05 -25.83
N LYS A 831 26.43 -35.18 -26.34
CA LYS A 831 27.11 -36.21 -25.53
C LYS A 831 28.28 -35.65 -24.75
N THR A 832 29.08 -34.74 -25.32
CA THR A 832 30.19 -34.08 -24.63
C THR A 832 29.77 -33.29 -23.40
N ASP A 833 28.60 -32.61 -23.48
CA ASP A 833 28.05 -31.88 -22.36
C ASP A 833 27.51 -32.81 -21.26
N LEU A 834 26.93 -33.95 -21.71
CA LEU A 834 26.42 -34.97 -20.78
C LEU A 834 27.60 -35.64 -20.05
N ASP A 835 28.67 -36.00 -20.76
CA ASP A 835 29.88 -36.63 -20.21
C ASP A 835 30.64 -35.67 -19.23
N ALA A 836 30.56 -34.37 -19.48
CA ALA A 836 31.11 -33.36 -18.59
C ALA A 836 30.32 -33.20 -17.28
N ALA A 837 29.01 -33.40 -17.32
CA ALA A 837 28.11 -33.21 -16.19
C ALA A 837 27.88 -34.48 -15.38
N PHE A 838 27.86 -35.64 -16.03
CA PHE A 838 27.54 -36.92 -15.41
C PHE A 838 28.60 -37.97 -15.76
N SER A 839 29.00 -38.69 -14.72
CA SER A 839 29.87 -39.87 -14.90
C SER A 839 29.05 -41.04 -15.47
N PRO A 840 29.72 -42.07 -16.04
CA PRO A 840 29.04 -43.30 -16.44
C PRO A 840 28.32 -44.00 -15.28
N PHE A 841 28.77 -43.81 -14.08
CA PHE A 841 28.10 -44.36 -12.87
C PHE A 841 26.84 -43.63 -12.56
N ASP A 842 26.79 -42.32 -12.79
CA ASP A 842 25.60 -41.49 -12.59
C ASP A 842 24.48 -41.90 -13.53
N LEU A 843 24.81 -42.10 -14.82
CA LEU A 843 23.83 -42.55 -15.81
C LEU A 843 23.29 -43.96 -15.47
N LYS A 844 24.14 -44.85 -14.95
CA LYS A 844 23.70 -46.16 -14.47
C LYS A 844 22.77 -46.05 -13.23
N ARG A 845 23.07 -45.15 -12.27
CA ARG A 845 22.23 -44.91 -11.11
C ARG A 845 20.85 -44.40 -11.57
N LEU A 846 20.82 -43.46 -12.51
CA LEU A 846 19.60 -42.90 -13.05
C LEU A 846 18.77 -43.95 -13.78
N ASP A 847 19.39 -44.81 -14.55
CA ASP A 847 18.75 -45.95 -15.25
C ASP A 847 18.19 -46.95 -14.24
N SER A 848 18.97 -47.33 -13.24
CA SER A 848 18.54 -48.24 -12.17
C SER A 848 17.36 -47.68 -11.39
N TYR A 849 17.36 -46.37 -11.07
CA TYR A 849 16.23 -45.70 -10.46
C TYR A 849 15.00 -45.70 -11.35
N SER A 850 15.15 -45.42 -12.64
CA SER A 850 14.05 -45.42 -13.62
C SER A 850 13.37 -46.79 -13.74
N ASN A 851 14.09 -47.88 -13.42
CA ASN A 851 13.62 -49.25 -13.41
C ASN A 851 13.18 -49.74 -12.03
N ASN A 852 13.00 -48.84 -11.04
CA ASN A 852 12.60 -49.12 -9.66
C ASN A 852 13.58 -50.02 -8.88
N LEU A 853 14.84 -50.02 -9.20
CA LEU A 853 15.87 -50.82 -8.51
C LEU A 853 16.55 -50.04 -7.37
N LEU A 854 16.46 -48.73 -7.33
CA LEU A 854 17.08 -47.87 -6.32
C LEU A 854 16.03 -46.86 -5.74
N ASP A 855 16.36 -46.35 -4.56
CA ASP A 855 15.58 -45.30 -3.91
C ASP A 855 15.92 -43.91 -4.48
N TYR A 856 14.98 -42.96 -4.40
CA TYR A 856 15.12 -41.63 -4.97
C TYR A 856 16.29 -40.82 -4.37
N HIS A 857 16.67 -41.09 -3.11
CA HIS A 857 17.81 -40.47 -2.44
C HIS A 857 19.13 -40.66 -3.19
N VAL A 858 19.27 -41.76 -3.90
CA VAL A 858 20.51 -42.14 -4.60
C VAL A 858 20.79 -41.27 -5.82
N ILE A 859 19.78 -40.58 -6.34
CA ILE A 859 19.89 -39.74 -7.55
C ILE A 859 19.68 -38.24 -7.27
N LEU A 860 19.39 -37.85 -6.02
CA LEU A 860 19.09 -36.45 -5.68
C LEU A 860 20.22 -35.48 -6.04
N ASP A 861 21.46 -35.91 -6.05
CA ASP A 861 22.63 -35.12 -6.46
C ASP A 861 22.62 -34.74 -7.94
N MET A 862 22.00 -35.55 -8.79
CA MET A 862 21.90 -35.33 -10.23
C MET A 862 20.69 -34.43 -10.60
N VAL A 863 19.66 -34.41 -9.80
CA VAL A 863 18.39 -33.74 -10.12
C VAL A 863 18.54 -32.24 -10.43
N PRO A 864 19.38 -31.46 -9.72
CA PRO A 864 19.60 -30.05 -10.05
C PRO A 864 20.11 -29.84 -11.48
N THR A 865 21.07 -30.61 -11.92
CA THR A 865 21.65 -30.51 -13.27
C THR A 865 20.64 -30.96 -14.34
N ILE A 866 19.86 -32.01 -14.07
CA ILE A 866 18.79 -32.48 -14.95
C ILE A 866 17.71 -31.39 -15.09
N ALA A 867 17.30 -30.78 -14.00
CA ALA A 867 16.33 -29.71 -13.99
C ALA A 867 16.86 -28.47 -14.75
N GLU A 868 18.12 -28.11 -14.54
CA GLU A 868 18.75 -27.00 -15.27
C GLU A 868 18.74 -27.24 -16.78
N TYR A 869 19.10 -28.45 -17.24
CA TYR A 869 19.04 -28.80 -18.66
C TYR A 869 17.61 -28.73 -19.24
N TYR A 870 16.61 -29.14 -18.47
CA TYR A 870 15.23 -29.07 -18.89
C TYR A 870 14.76 -27.61 -19.01
N PHE A 871 14.88 -26.81 -17.93
CA PHE A 871 14.37 -25.44 -17.89
C PHE A 871 15.19 -24.44 -18.72
N SER A 872 16.47 -24.72 -18.99
CA SER A 872 17.27 -23.92 -19.93
C SER A 872 16.97 -24.20 -21.40
N GLY A 873 16.03 -25.12 -21.70
CA GLY A 873 15.62 -25.44 -23.07
C GLY A 873 16.62 -26.32 -23.86
N ARG A 874 17.67 -26.79 -23.22
CA ARG A 874 18.75 -27.60 -23.88
C ARG A 874 18.30 -28.98 -24.35
N LEU A 875 17.14 -29.45 -23.85
CA LEU A 875 16.57 -30.75 -24.31
C LEU A 875 15.77 -30.63 -25.61
N GLY A 876 15.70 -29.43 -26.20
CA GLY A 876 15.16 -29.20 -27.54
C GLY A 876 13.66 -29.57 -27.71
N GLY A 877 12.89 -29.57 -26.62
CA GLY A 877 11.47 -29.95 -26.63
C GLY A 877 11.20 -31.46 -26.82
N ARG A 878 12.24 -32.30 -26.83
CA ARG A 878 12.10 -33.76 -27.00
C ARG A 878 11.58 -34.46 -25.75
N VAL A 879 11.62 -33.82 -24.59
CA VAL A 879 11.07 -34.32 -23.32
C VAL A 879 9.89 -33.43 -22.92
N ASN A 880 8.68 -33.95 -23.05
CA ASN A 880 7.48 -33.24 -22.62
C ASN A 880 7.07 -33.68 -21.21
N LEU A 881 6.93 -32.71 -20.30
CA LEU A 881 6.44 -32.91 -18.93
C LEU A 881 5.14 -32.12 -18.75
N SER A 882 4.18 -32.71 -18.01
CA SER A 882 2.99 -31.97 -17.63
C SER A 882 3.32 -30.84 -16.66
N GLY A 883 2.45 -29.83 -16.51
CA GLY A 883 2.67 -28.72 -15.60
C GLY A 883 2.98 -29.13 -14.15
N VAL A 884 2.28 -30.17 -13.66
CA VAL A 884 2.52 -30.74 -12.32
C VAL A 884 3.91 -31.40 -12.25
N GLN A 885 4.30 -32.15 -13.27
CA GLN A 885 5.64 -32.76 -13.35
C GLN A 885 6.73 -31.70 -13.41
N GLN A 886 6.51 -30.61 -14.14
CA GLN A 886 7.43 -29.46 -14.18
C GLN A 886 7.53 -28.79 -12.81
N SER A 887 6.40 -28.61 -12.09
CA SER A 887 6.39 -28.06 -10.73
C SER A 887 7.15 -28.95 -9.74
N VAL A 888 7.01 -30.27 -9.85
CA VAL A 888 7.79 -31.20 -9.01
C VAL A 888 9.28 -31.14 -9.37
N LEU A 889 9.63 -31.09 -10.64
CA LEU A 889 11.03 -31.03 -11.08
C LEU A 889 11.70 -29.70 -10.65
N ILE A 890 11.01 -28.56 -10.78
CA ILE A 890 11.56 -27.25 -10.36
C ILE A 890 11.73 -27.20 -8.84
N ALA A 891 10.79 -27.73 -8.08
CA ALA A 891 10.83 -27.72 -6.64
C ALA A 891 11.95 -28.60 -6.06
N ILE A 892 12.06 -29.84 -6.52
CA ILE A 892 13.09 -30.78 -6.02
C ILE A 892 14.47 -30.40 -6.62
N GLY A 893 14.54 -30.15 -7.90
CA GLY A 893 15.79 -29.92 -8.60
C GLY A 893 16.38 -28.54 -8.36
N LEU A 894 15.61 -27.46 -8.60
CA LEU A 894 16.14 -26.10 -8.53
C LEU A 894 15.93 -25.44 -7.19
N GLN A 895 14.75 -25.59 -6.57
CA GLN A 895 14.48 -25.03 -5.25
C GLN A 895 15.01 -25.88 -4.11
N ARG A 896 15.39 -27.14 -4.37
CA ARG A 896 15.89 -28.09 -3.37
C ARG A 896 14.94 -28.23 -2.17
N LYS A 897 13.64 -28.24 -2.43
CA LYS A 897 12.59 -28.46 -1.44
C LYS A 897 12.50 -29.94 -1.07
N LYS A 898 12.06 -30.20 0.15
CA LYS A 898 11.77 -31.55 0.64
C LYS A 898 10.38 -31.97 0.15
N LEU A 899 10.15 -33.28 0.10
CA LEU A 899 8.84 -33.85 -0.27
C LEU A 899 7.71 -33.40 0.66
N GLU A 900 7.99 -33.21 1.96
CA GLU A 900 7.05 -32.72 2.96
C GLU A 900 6.60 -31.25 2.68
N ASP A 901 7.49 -30.43 2.13
CA ASP A 901 7.16 -29.06 1.74
C ASP A 901 6.26 -29.05 0.49
N LEU A 902 6.53 -29.94 -0.45
CA LEU A 902 5.74 -30.14 -1.66
C LEU A 902 4.34 -30.72 -1.38
N GLU A 903 4.24 -31.67 -0.44
CA GLU A 903 2.98 -32.23 0.01
C GLU A 903 2.03 -31.11 0.47
N LYS A 904 2.54 -30.19 1.29
CA LYS A 904 1.77 -29.04 1.80
C LYS A 904 1.43 -28.06 0.69
N GLU A 905 2.37 -27.85 -0.25
CA GLU A 905 2.24 -26.87 -1.31
C GLU A 905 1.27 -27.30 -2.41
N LEU A 906 1.41 -28.54 -2.88
CA LEU A 906 0.60 -29.11 -3.97
C LEU A 906 -0.62 -29.89 -3.48
N SER A 907 -0.77 -30.10 -2.17
CA SER A 907 -1.83 -30.91 -1.56
C SER A 907 -1.88 -32.34 -2.14
N LEU A 908 -0.73 -32.89 -2.53
CA LEU A 908 -0.59 -34.23 -3.09
C LEU A 908 0.14 -35.14 -2.09
N PRO A 909 -0.29 -36.41 -1.89
CA PRO A 909 0.38 -37.32 -1.01
C PRO A 909 1.80 -37.67 -1.50
N PRO A 910 2.76 -37.95 -0.58
CA PRO A 910 4.15 -38.25 -0.94
C PRO A 910 4.32 -39.39 -1.94
N SER A 911 3.44 -40.38 -1.89
CA SER A 911 3.47 -41.54 -2.81
C SER A 911 3.21 -41.10 -4.27
N GLN A 912 2.30 -40.17 -4.48
CA GLN A 912 2.01 -39.62 -5.82
C GLN A 912 3.14 -38.73 -6.33
N LEU A 913 3.68 -37.89 -5.42
CA LEU A 913 4.85 -37.04 -5.76
C LEU A 913 6.04 -37.90 -6.22
N LEU A 914 6.31 -38.99 -5.51
CA LEU A 914 7.37 -39.93 -5.89
C LEU A 914 7.07 -40.67 -7.20
N ALA A 915 5.81 -41.06 -7.43
CA ALA A 915 5.42 -41.69 -8.69
C ALA A 915 5.58 -40.71 -9.89
N MET A 916 5.22 -39.43 -9.72
CA MET A 916 5.47 -38.41 -10.72
C MET A 916 6.96 -38.17 -10.94
N PHE A 917 7.73 -38.08 -9.86
CA PHE A 917 9.18 -37.91 -9.93
C PHE A 917 9.85 -39.09 -10.66
N LEU A 918 9.42 -40.32 -10.42
CA LEU A 918 9.89 -41.49 -11.15
C LEU A 918 9.56 -41.39 -12.65
N LYS A 919 8.35 -40.96 -13.01
CA LYS A 919 7.97 -40.76 -14.41
C LYS A 919 8.84 -39.71 -15.10
N ILE A 920 9.17 -38.61 -14.40
CA ILE A 920 10.08 -37.56 -14.88
C ILE A 920 11.46 -38.18 -15.16
N MET A 921 12.04 -38.85 -14.17
CA MET A 921 13.39 -39.42 -14.26
C MET A 921 13.48 -40.51 -15.34
N ARG A 922 12.41 -41.27 -15.53
CA ARG A 922 12.33 -42.26 -16.62
C ARG A 922 12.39 -41.60 -17.98
N LYS A 923 11.65 -40.51 -18.20
CA LYS A 923 11.73 -39.76 -19.47
C LYS A 923 13.10 -39.16 -19.70
N MET A 924 13.76 -38.66 -18.64
CA MET A 924 15.12 -38.11 -18.72
C MET A 924 16.16 -39.19 -19.02
N SER A 925 16.08 -40.34 -18.35
CA SER A 925 16.98 -41.49 -18.59
C SER A 925 16.86 -42.01 -20.04
N THR A 926 15.62 -42.13 -20.55
CA THR A 926 15.36 -42.53 -21.92
C THR A 926 15.98 -41.55 -22.92
N TYR A 927 15.83 -40.23 -22.68
CA TYR A 927 16.40 -39.20 -23.50
C TYR A 927 17.96 -39.23 -23.53
N PHE A 928 18.56 -39.31 -22.34
CA PHE A 928 20.02 -39.38 -22.22
C PHE A 928 20.60 -40.64 -22.84
N ARG A 929 19.90 -41.78 -22.70
CA ARG A 929 20.28 -43.01 -23.37
C ARG A 929 20.23 -42.85 -24.92
N ALA A 930 19.14 -42.33 -25.45
CA ALA A 930 19.02 -42.07 -26.89
C ALA A 930 20.09 -41.11 -27.42
N LEU A 931 20.49 -40.11 -26.62
CA LEU A 931 21.57 -39.18 -26.95
C LEU A 931 22.93 -39.90 -27.02
N VAL A 932 23.21 -40.76 -26.06
CA VAL A 932 24.45 -41.57 -26.04
C VAL A 932 24.47 -42.58 -27.18
N GLU A 933 23.37 -43.30 -27.43
CA GLU A 933 23.20 -44.26 -28.52
C GLU A 933 23.36 -43.60 -29.87
N GLY A 934 22.73 -42.42 -30.10
CA GLY A 934 22.88 -41.65 -31.33
C GLY A 934 24.33 -41.23 -31.59
N ALA A 935 25.01 -40.72 -30.57
CA ALA A 935 26.41 -40.32 -30.69
C ALA A 935 27.34 -41.51 -30.93
N VAL A 936 27.03 -42.70 -30.41
CA VAL A 936 27.76 -43.93 -30.72
C VAL A 936 27.45 -44.41 -32.14
N ALA A 937 26.20 -44.36 -32.55
CA ALA A 937 25.79 -44.73 -33.92
C ALA A 937 26.50 -43.87 -34.97
N ASP A 938 26.70 -42.59 -34.74
CA ASP A 938 27.44 -41.67 -35.62
C ASP A 938 28.93 -42.00 -35.71
N THR A 939 29.50 -42.72 -34.76
CA THR A 939 30.91 -43.17 -34.74
C THR A 939 31.10 -44.56 -35.38
N LEU A 940 30.02 -45.30 -35.59
CA LEU A 940 30.08 -46.59 -36.25
C LEU A 940 30.23 -46.42 -37.76
N PRO A 941 31.09 -47.18 -38.43
CA PRO A 941 31.21 -47.11 -39.89
C PRO A 941 29.88 -47.52 -40.52
N SER A 942 29.29 -46.64 -41.36
CA SER A 942 28.11 -46.94 -42.11
C SER A 942 28.32 -48.12 -43.02
N GLU A 943 27.88 -49.31 -42.66
CA GLU A 943 27.71 -50.38 -43.61
C GLU A 943 26.71 -49.95 -44.66
N GLN A 944 27.18 -49.85 -45.92
CA GLN A 944 26.31 -49.69 -47.06
C GLN A 944 25.49 -50.95 -47.20
N VAL A 945 24.36 -51.04 -46.60
CA VAL A 945 23.36 -52.05 -46.93
C VAL A 945 22.76 -51.67 -48.23
N PRO A 946 22.81 -52.57 -49.24
CA PRO A 946 22.20 -52.27 -50.52
C PRO A 946 20.72 -52.13 -50.39
N VAL A 947 20.22 -51.04 -50.94
CA VAL A 947 18.79 -50.69 -50.96
C VAL A 947 18.00 -51.77 -51.62
N ALA A 948 17.38 -52.70 -50.90
CA ALA A 948 16.25 -53.45 -51.28
C ALA A 948 15.02 -52.53 -51.13
N GLN A 949 14.41 -52.24 -52.27
CA GLN A 949 13.09 -51.62 -52.30
C GLN A 949 12.10 -52.55 -51.65
N GLU A 950 11.71 -52.25 -50.41
CA GLU A 950 10.49 -52.78 -49.87
C GLU A 950 9.53 -51.64 -49.55
N THR A 951 8.36 -51.88 -50.05
CA THR A 951 7.15 -51.11 -50.04
C THR A 951 6.82 -50.52 -48.63
N ALA A 952 6.51 -49.25 -48.67
CA ALA A 952 5.96 -48.53 -47.57
C ALA A 952 4.63 -49.14 -47.12
N ASP A 953 4.67 -49.82 -45.96
CA ASP A 953 3.49 -49.96 -45.15
C ASP A 953 3.56 -48.91 -44.04
N ALA A 954 2.66 -47.95 -44.15
CA ALA A 954 2.43 -46.94 -43.18
C ALA A 954 1.94 -47.58 -41.88
N HIS A 955 2.83 -47.67 -40.91
CA HIS A 955 2.35 -47.71 -39.56
C HIS A 955 1.96 -46.26 -39.17
N GLU A 956 0.71 -45.95 -39.27
CA GLU A 956 0.07 -44.87 -38.48
C GLU A 956 0.39 -45.14 -37.00
N GLU A 957 1.35 -44.40 -36.44
CA GLU A 957 1.41 -44.24 -35.02
C GLU A 957 0.09 -43.56 -34.62
N VAL A 958 -0.82 -44.37 -34.07
CA VAL A 958 -1.98 -43.85 -33.36
C VAL A 958 -1.43 -42.99 -32.25
N ALA A 959 -1.38 -41.71 -32.47
CA ALA A 959 -1.15 -40.74 -31.41
C ALA A 959 -2.20 -40.98 -30.31
N ASP A 960 -1.73 -41.41 -29.14
CA ASP A 960 -2.60 -41.69 -28.00
C ASP A 960 -3.27 -40.35 -27.64
N GLU A 961 -4.55 -40.20 -27.99
CA GLU A 961 -5.35 -38.98 -27.76
C GLU A 961 -5.41 -38.55 -26.32
N ARG A 962 -4.85 -39.37 -25.39
CA ARG A 962 -4.78 -39.11 -23.96
C ARG A 962 -3.72 -38.06 -23.54
N PHE A 963 -2.88 -37.62 -24.48
CA PHE A 963 -1.75 -36.72 -24.19
C PHE A 963 -1.75 -35.43 -25.03
N GLN A 964 -2.89 -34.95 -25.45
CA GLN A 964 -2.98 -33.58 -25.93
C GLN A 964 -2.83 -32.61 -24.74
N PRO A 965 -2.02 -31.55 -24.91
CA PRO A 965 -1.96 -30.51 -23.87
C PRO A 965 -3.37 -29.92 -23.71
N LEU A 966 -3.95 -30.08 -22.53
CA LEU A 966 -5.20 -29.43 -22.18
C LEU A 966 -5.00 -27.91 -22.24
N ASP A 967 -5.90 -27.20 -22.92
CA ASP A 967 -6.00 -25.72 -22.90
C ASP A 967 -6.38 -25.16 -21.52
N ALA A 968 -6.47 -26.00 -20.52
CA ALA A 968 -6.79 -25.66 -19.15
C ALA A 968 -5.56 -25.09 -18.40
N GLY A 969 -5.78 -24.07 -17.59
CA GLY A 969 -4.75 -23.52 -16.72
C GLY A 969 -4.24 -24.55 -15.71
N LEU A 970 -2.97 -24.42 -15.28
CA LEU A 970 -2.32 -25.33 -14.32
C LEU A 970 -3.14 -25.61 -13.06
N GLU A 971 -3.95 -24.66 -12.61
CA GLU A 971 -4.87 -24.83 -11.46
C GLU A 971 -6.05 -25.76 -11.79
N ASP A 972 -6.52 -25.76 -13.02
CA ASP A 972 -7.59 -26.65 -13.49
C ASP A 972 -7.06 -28.06 -13.68
N GLU A 973 -5.82 -28.22 -14.17
CA GLU A 973 -5.13 -29.51 -14.27
C GLU A 973 -4.86 -30.14 -12.88
N LEU A 974 -4.47 -29.32 -11.91
CA LEU A 974 -4.28 -29.78 -10.53
C LEU A 974 -5.58 -30.21 -9.86
N ARG A 975 -6.68 -29.52 -10.15
CA ARG A 975 -8.00 -29.87 -9.64
C ARG A 975 -8.52 -31.16 -10.28
N GLU A 976 -8.43 -31.29 -11.60
CA GLU A 976 -8.86 -32.52 -12.30
C GLU A 976 -8.00 -33.71 -11.94
N GLY A 977 -6.67 -33.54 -11.83
CA GLY A 977 -5.78 -34.59 -11.36
C GLY A 977 -6.10 -35.02 -9.92
N GLY A 978 -6.48 -34.08 -9.05
CA GLY A 978 -6.92 -34.37 -7.68
C GLY A 978 -8.26 -35.11 -7.62
N GLU A 979 -9.20 -34.80 -8.50
CA GLU A 979 -10.51 -35.44 -8.59
C GLU A 979 -10.40 -36.89 -9.15
N GLN A 980 -9.60 -37.08 -10.21
CA GLN A 980 -9.35 -38.41 -10.77
C GLN A 980 -8.69 -39.37 -9.77
N VAL A 981 -7.76 -38.87 -8.98
CA VAL A 981 -7.10 -39.67 -7.93
C VAL A 981 -8.06 -40.02 -6.79
N ASN A 982 -8.91 -39.09 -6.41
CA ASN A 982 -9.94 -39.37 -5.39
C ASN A 982 -10.93 -40.45 -5.86
N ASP A 983 -11.30 -40.44 -7.13
CA ASP A 983 -12.19 -41.42 -7.70
C ASP A 983 -11.51 -42.80 -7.81
N GLU A 984 -10.24 -42.87 -8.24
CA GLU A 984 -9.47 -44.12 -8.21
C GLU A 984 -9.28 -44.69 -6.80
N LEU A 985 -9.08 -43.83 -5.80
CA LEU A 985 -8.98 -44.24 -4.41
C LEU A 985 -10.33 -44.77 -3.88
N ARG A 986 -11.45 -44.16 -4.25
CA ARG A 986 -12.78 -44.60 -3.93
C ARG A 986 -13.10 -45.96 -4.54
N GLU A 987 -12.72 -46.16 -5.82
CA GLU A 987 -12.88 -47.44 -6.49
C GLU A 987 -12.02 -48.56 -5.84
N LYS A 988 -10.77 -48.25 -5.49
CA LYS A 988 -9.89 -49.19 -4.75
C LYS A 988 -10.40 -49.48 -3.37
N GLN A 989 -10.93 -48.50 -2.65
CA GLN A 989 -11.56 -48.70 -1.34
C GLN A 989 -12.82 -49.56 -1.45
N LYS A 990 -13.63 -49.31 -2.50
CA LYS A 990 -14.82 -50.11 -2.75
C LYS A 990 -14.48 -51.54 -3.08
N ALA A 991 -13.46 -51.76 -3.92
CA ALA A 991 -12.98 -53.13 -4.24
C ALA A 991 -12.38 -53.84 -3.02
N LEU A 992 -11.72 -53.10 -2.08
CA LEU A 992 -11.22 -53.64 -0.83
C LEU A 992 -12.37 -53.98 0.16
N ILE A 993 -13.42 -53.18 0.18
CA ILE A 993 -14.61 -53.42 1.01
C ILE A 993 -15.39 -54.60 0.47
N ASP A 994 -15.52 -54.69 -0.85
CA ASP A 994 -16.22 -55.85 -1.49
C ASP A 994 -15.44 -57.19 -1.39
N ALA A 995 -14.12 -57.11 -1.13
CA ALA A 995 -13.23 -58.26 -0.92
C ALA A 995 -13.15 -58.72 0.55
N LEU A 996 -13.75 -58.00 1.50
CA LEU A 996 -13.80 -58.44 2.89
C LEU A 996 -14.79 -59.60 3.05
N PRO A 997 -14.40 -60.76 3.57
CA PRO A 997 -15.31 -61.87 3.79
C PRO A 997 -16.33 -61.48 4.85
N LEU A 998 -17.59 -61.46 4.45
CA LEU A 998 -18.74 -61.41 5.33
C LEU A 998 -18.85 -62.74 6.05
N ASP A 999 -18.10 -62.92 7.11
CA ASP A 999 -18.37 -64.00 8.04
C ASP A 999 -19.44 -63.60 9.09
N LYS A 1000 -20.35 -64.45 9.26
CA LYS A 1000 -21.63 -64.40 10.00
C LYS A 1000 -21.47 -64.02 11.47
#